data_135db5df03da556d9674c8dbea91ca05
#
_entry.id   135db5df03da556d9674c8dbea91ca05
#
_cell.length_a   1.000
_cell.length_b   1.000
_cell.length_c   1.000
_cell.angle_alpha   90.00
_cell.angle_beta   90.00
_cell.angle_gamma   90.00
#
_symmetry.space_group_name_H-M   'P 1'
#
loop_
_entity.id
_entity.type
_entity.pdbx_description
1 polymer ?
#
loop_
_entity_poly.entity_id
_entity_poly.type
_entity_poly.pdbx_seq_one_letter_code
_entity_poly.pdbx_strand_id
1 'polypeptide(L)'
;MPYSTFRPELMGRARLEPSGRVEAGSWQSFTLVYTAGRFGIDDTGSLKIGFRFATDFGPVQFTDPKAPGYTTAEASNGATLELKWEFKRNIRPWSRSLYIGVVKEFLAPGDSITIRFGDRRQGSPGIRVQTYCEREFEFKVFADPIATYDYVALPESPRIEIVPGPGVRWQALLPTRVRAGEPFAFALKVDDKWGNPSDLTNEEVTLKASSPILGLPETTRLVGGKFGARIDALKVEKSGLCHIDVSDTSGRLLCRSNPLEVVHPASKLVHFWGDTHGQSNETLGTNSARDYFAFGRDKAHIDVMGHQGNDFQITRAFWKELNRLTAEFDVPGRFVCIPGYEWSANTAVGGDRNVHFRHEGEAIHRSSHAQITDAADMADEGADAHDARELFKRLQGRDCVVAAHVGGRYADITFAHDARLETAVEVHSAWGTFEWLVRDALEKGFRVGICANSDGHKGRPGACYPGASFFGSYGGLTCFLAPRLDRDAIFESMRSRRHYATTGNRAILDVEARLAGPADVFAADPATGDGPVGTANRLIMGDIARTRQSEVELSIAVAGSAPILRLDLYDGLELIETVRPYGEADLGPRVRLLYSGAEYRGRARTTTWDGGLEVHGNAIRRASMINNWNLDRGIKEQTETTLNWKAVTTGNFGAIDLWLARGTEGSISFSTKPVSGSARIAGLGTDPLTFEAGGLERHVQLMRLPDTMTECRLDLTRKIPLRPKGDTRLYVRIEQEDGFRMWSSPIYLIRD
;
A
#
# COMPACT_ATOMS: atom_id res chain seq x y z
N MET A 1 17.74 33.46 -4.87
CA MET A 1 19.20 33.32 -4.81
C MET A 1 19.62 32.52 -6.01
N PRO A 2 20.69 32.90 -6.68
CA PRO A 2 21.26 32.02 -7.69
C PRO A 2 21.60 30.70 -7.02
N TYR A 3 21.34 29.62 -7.73
CA TYR A 3 21.77 28.27 -7.32
C TYR A 3 23.27 28.24 -7.12
N SER A 4 23.75 27.27 -6.32
CA SER A 4 25.18 27.11 -6.11
C SER A 4 25.91 27.13 -7.44
N THR A 5 26.88 28.00 -7.54
CA THR A 5 27.81 28.07 -8.68
C THR A 5 29.05 27.22 -8.43
N PHE A 6 29.07 26.46 -7.32
CA PHE A 6 30.17 25.58 -6.98
C PHE A 6 30.27 24.43 -7.98
N ARG A 7 31.49 24.07 -8.30
CA ARG A 7 31.82 23.04 -9.28
C ARG A 7 31.90 21.68 -8.61
N PRO A 8 30.93 20.78 -8.84
CA PRO A 8 30.88 19.49 -8.15
C PRO A 8 32.15 18.63 -8.30
N GLU A 9 32.78 18.69 -9.45
CA GLU A 9 34.01 17.95 -9.76
C GLU A 9 35.23 18.35 -8.90
N LEU A 10 35.17 19.49 -8.21
CA LEU A 10 36.18 19.99 -7.32
C LEU A 10 35.95 19.66 -5.85
N MET A 11 34.80 19.09 -5.51
CA MET A 11 34.35 18.80 -4.13
C MET A 11 34.92 17.48 -3.57
N GLY A 12 35.59 16.69 -4.39
CA GLY A 12 36.20 15.44 -3.98
C GLY A 12 35.54 14.22 -4.61
N ARG A 13 35.85 13.05 -4.03
CA ARG A 13 35.35 11.75 -4.51
C ARG A 13 35.10 10.82 -3.34
N ALA A 14 34.23 9.83 -3.56
CA ALA A 14 33.90 8.82 -2.55
C ALA A 14 33.97 7.40 -3.13
N ARG A 15 34.33 6.43 -2.31
CA ARG A 15 34.26 4.99 -2.61
C ARG A 15 33.64 4.22 -1.44
N LEU A 16 33.06 3.06 -1.73
CA LEU A 16 32.37 2.22 -0.74
C LEU A 16 32.84 0.77 -0.83
N GLU A 17 33.05 0.14 0.31
CA GLU A 17 33.31 -1.29 0.45
C GLU A 17 32.47 -1.88 1.57
N PRO A 18 31.80 -3.07 1.37
CA PRO A 18 31.68 -3.76 0.08
C PRO A 18 30.82 -2.97 -0.91
N SER A 19 31.07 -3.18 -2.20
CA SER A 19 30.25 -2.73 -3.32
C SER A 19 29.55 -3.94 -3.96
N GLY A 20 28.57 -3.69 -4.86
CA GLY A 20 27.87 -4.73 -5.59
C GLY A 20 26.58 -5.18 -4.92
N ARG A 21 26.27 -6.49 -4.94
CA ARG A 21 24.96 -7.04 -4.51
C ARG A 21 24.95 -7.35 -3.02
N VAL A 22 23.89 -6.90 -2.33
CA VAL A 22 23.70 -7.08 -0.88
C VAL A 22 22.26 -7.52 -0.60
N GLU A 23 22.08 -8.52 0.25
CA GLU A 23 20.74 -9.05 0.59
C GLU A 23 19.93 -8.04 1.41
N ALA A 24 18.66 -7.86 1.05
CA ALA A 24 17.69 -7.02 1.75
C ALA A 24 17.52 -7.44 3.22
N GLY A 25 17.63 -6.47 4.12
CA GLY A 25 17.49 -6.69 5.57
C GLY A 25 18.63 -7.47 6.21
N SER A 26 19.73 -7.75 5.50
CA SER A 26 20.94 -8.35 6.08
C SER A 26 21.70 -7.35 6.96
N TRP A 27 22.51 -7.87 7.89
CA TRP A 27 23.40 -7.07 8.71
C TRP A 27 24.77 -6.96 8.05
N GLN A 28 25.21 -5.75 7.74
CA GLN A 28 26.45 -5.47 7.02
C GLN A 28 27.33 -4.47 7.76
N SER A 29 28.57 -4.36 7.31
CA SER A 29 29.46 -3.24 7.67
C SER A 29 29.96 -2.62 6.38
N PHE A 30 29.76 -1.32 6.20
CA PHE A 30 30.21 -0.59 5.03
C PHE A 30 31.27 0.42 5.42
N THR A 31 32.35 0.49 4.63
CA THR A 31 33.38 1.50 4.74
C THR A 31 33.28 2.45 3.56
N LEU A 32 32.85 3.68 3.81
CA LEU A 32 32.86 4.77 2.84
C LEU A 32 34.09 5.64 3.08
N VAL A 33 34.89 5.81 2.07
CA VAL A 33 36.08 6.71 2.12
C VAL A 33 35.82 7.89 1.20
N TYR A 34 35.67 9.07 1.81
CA TYR A 34 35.66 10.34 1.11
C TYR A 34 37.09 10.86 1.01
N THR A 35 37.52 11.34 -0.16
CA THR A 35 38.78 12.03 -0.37
C THR A 35 38.49 13.49 -0.71
N ALA A 36 39.04 14.40 0.06
CA ALA A 36 38.84 15.84 -0.09
C ALA A 36 39.33 16.33 -1.47
N GLY A 37 38.51 17.19 -2.07
CA GLY A 37 38.77 17.80 -3.36
C GLY A 37 39.76 18.97 -3.27
N ARG A 38 39.73 19.81 -4.29
CA ARG A 38 40.71 20.91 -4.45
C ARG A 38 40.73 21.91 -3.30
N PHE A 39 39.60 22.08 -2.61
CA PHE A 39 39.50 23.06 -1.50
C PHE A 39 39.81 22.46 -0.13
N GLY A 40 39.99 21.14 -0.03
CA GLY A 40 40.01 20.48 1.27
C GLY A 40 38.65 20.55 1.96
N ILE A 41 38.62 20.49 3.29
CA ILE A 41 37.49 20.86 4.16
C ILE A 41 38.05 21.64 5.33
N ASP A 42 37.67 22.88 5.49
CA ASP A 42 38.12 23.76 6.59
C ASP A 42 37.45 23.41 7.90
N ASP A 43 37.89 24.00 9.02
CA ASP A 43 37.18 23.92 10.27
C ASP A 43 35.76 24.51 10.08
N THR A 44 34.75 23.90 10.69
CA THR A 44 33.34 24.16 10.46
C THR A 44 32.78 23.70 9.09
N GLY A 45 33.62 23.31 8.13
CA GLY A 45 33.16 22.62 6.92
C GLY A 45 32.63 21.21 7.24
N SER A 46 31.89 20.62 6.32
CA SER A 46 31.21 19.36 6.60
C SER A 46 30.86 18.51 5.38
N LEU A 47 30.55 17.25 5.64
CA LEU A 47 29.95 16.31 4.69
C LEU A 47 28.57 15.89 5.15
N LYS A 48 27.73 15.50 4.19
CA LYS A 48 26.49 14.75 4.44
C LYS A 48 26.45 13.51 3.58
N ILE A 49 26.07 12.37 4.17
CA ILE A 49 25.75 11.16 3.44
C ILE A 49 24.24 10.98 3.50
N GLY A 50 23.55 11.27 2.39
CA GLY A 50 22.09 11.29 2.29
C GLY A 50 21.50 9.95 1.87
N PHE A 51 20.33 9.63 2.43
CA PHE A 51 19.54 8.46 2.10
C PHE A 51 18.11 8.86 1.73
N ARG A 52 17.51 8.15 0.76
CA ARG A 52 16.19 8.47 0.21
C ARG A 52 15.07 8.31 1.26
N PHE A 53 13.98 9.01 1.02
CA PHE A 53 12.80 9.10 1.91
C PHE A 53 12.25 7.74 2.33
N ALA A 54 12.08 6.80 1.40
CA ALA A 54 11.41 5.53 1.67
C ALA A 54 12.27 4.53 2.45
N THR A 55 13.60 4.75 2.56
CA THR A 55 14.51 3.75 3.13
C THR A 55 14.28 3.48 4.61
N ASP A 56 14.43 2.23 5.00
CA ASP A 56 14.54 1.75 6.38
C ASP A 56 15.97 1.27 6.74
N PHE A 57 16.96 1.71 5.96
CA PHE A 57 18.39 1.53 6.27
C PHE A 57 18.72 2.09 7.66
N GLY A 58 19.39 1.33 8.47
CA GLY A 58 19.78 1.75 9.82
C GLY A 58 19.16 0.88 10.93
N PRO A 59 19.03 1.38 12.16
CA PRO A 59 19.37 2.73 12.64
C PRO A 59 20.87 3.04 12.64
N VAL A 60 21.24 4.34 12.59
CA VAL A 60 22.60 4.84 12.81
C VAL A 60 22.71 5.41 14.22
N GLN A 61 23.77 5.02 14.95
CA GLN A 61 24.06 5.55 16.30
C GLN A 61 25.57 5.57 16.54
N PHE A 62 26.05 6.36 17.52
CA PHE A 62 27.45 6.68 17.75
C PHE A 62 27.96 6.37 19.15
N THR A 63 27.08 5.89 20.05
CA THR A 63 27.35 5.84 21.50
C THR A 63 27.60 4.43 22.04
N ASP A 64 26.94 3.42 21.51
CA ASP A 64 27.10 2.03 21.97
C ASP A 64 27.84 1.19 20.91
N PRO A 65 29.13 0.89 21.13
CA PRO A 65 29.95 0.16 20.16
C PRO A 65 29.53 -1.32 19.97
N LYS A 66 28.68 -1.86 20.85
CA LYS A 66 28.18 -3.23 20.76
C LYS A 66 26.77 -3.33 20.15
N ALA A 67 26.05 -2.22 20.11
CA ALA A 67 24.69 -2.18 19.59
C ALA A 67 24.65 -2.10 18.05
N PRO A 68 23.51 -2.50 17.44
CA PRO A 68 23.26 -2.34 16.03
C PRO A 68 23.43 -0.89 15.55
N GLY A 69 23.96 -0.73 14.34
CA GLY A 69 24.11 0.56 13.67
C GLY A 69 25.22 1.44 14.20
N TYR A 70 26.12 0.92 15.05
CA TYR A 70 27.28 1.69 15.51
C TYR A 70 28.08 2.20 14.33
N THR A 71 28.28 3.51 14.27
CA THR A 71 28.92 4.18 13.13
C THR A 71 30.03 5.08 13.61
N THR A 72 31.20 5.00 12.97
CA THR A 72 32.39 5.80 13.29
C THR A 72 32.87 6.56 12.06
N ALA A 73 33.60 7.66 12.30
CA ALA A 73 34.35 8.36 11.25
C ALA A 73 35.72 8.80 11.78
N GLU A 74 36.70 8.72 10.93
CA GLU A 74 38.10 9.06 11.25
C GLU A 74 38.71 9.86 10.08
N ALA A 75 39.36 10.98 10.38
CA ALA A 75 40.14 11.75 9.40
C ALA A 75 41.53 11.20 9.28
N SER A 76 42.11 11.13 8.07
CA SER A 76 43.46 10.58 7.81
C SER A 76 44.57 11.36 8.48
N ASN A 77 44.40 12.65 8.71
CA ASN A 77 45.33 13.55 9.34
C ASN A 77 45.07 13.80 10.83
N GLY A 78 44.06 13.13 11.42
CA GLY A 78 43.71 13.25 12.85
C GLY A 78 42.79 14.45 13.19
N ALA A 79 42.28 15.17 12.22
CA ALA A 79 41.25 16.22 12.45
C ALA A 79 40.07 15.69 13.25
N THR A 80 39.54 16.49 14.17
CA THR A 80 38.41 16.11 15.02
C THR A 80 37.10 16.25 14.27
N LEU A 81 36.29 15.18 14.30
CA LEU A 81 35.00 15.09 13.59
C LEU A 81 33.83 15.03 14.60
N GLU A 82 32.74 15.72 14.26
CA GLU A 82 31.45 15.61 14.92
C GLU A 82 30.47 14.82 14.05
N LEU A 83 29.77 13.85 14.62
CA LEU A 83 28.77 13.03 13.90
C LEU A 83 27.37 13.31 14.41
N LYS A 84 26.42 13.48 13.47
CA LYS A 84 24.99 13.62 13.79
C LYS A 84 24.16 12.81 12.79
N TRP A 85 23.09 12.16 13.27
CA TRP A 85 22.09 11.55 12.41
C TRP A 85 20.89 12.48 12.30
N GLU A 86 20.66 13.01 11.09
CA GLU A 86 19.65 14.03 10.85
C GLU A 86 18.47 13.46 10.09
N PHE A 87 17.24 13.92 10.40
CA PHE A 87 16.03 13.60 9.70
C PHE A 87 15.31 14.86 9.25
N LYS A 88 14.92 14.92 7.96
CA LYS A 88 14.25 16.07 7.32
C LYS A 88 15.06 17.38 7.36
N ARG A 89 16.38 17.27 7.34
CA ARG A 89 17.31 18.40 7.29
C ARG A 89 17.99 18.59 5.93
N ASN A 90 17.47 17.92 4.90
CA ASN A 90 17.97 18.00 3.53
C ASN A 90 16.82 18.23 2.55
N ILE A 91 17.20 18.53 1.29
CA ILE A 91 16.26 18.61 0.18
C ILE A 91 15.73 17.22 -0.18
N ARG A 92 14.48 17.14 -0.59
CA ARG A 92 13.90 15.90 -1.14
C ARG A 92 14.72 15.44 -2.37
N PRO A 93 14.84 14.11 -2.56
CA PRO A 93 14.28 12.99 -1.78
C PRO A 93 15.15 12.53 -0.61
N TRP A 94 16.25 13.19 -0.30
CA TRP A 94 17.27 12.84 0.69
C TRP A 94 16.84 13.28 2.09
N SER A 95 15.96 12.51 2.73
CA SER A 95 15.36 12.93 4.00
C SER A 95 16.13 12.53 5.25
N ARG A 96 17.05 11.57 5.14
CA ARG A 96 17.92 11.12 6.23
C ARG A 96 19.36 11.36 5.84
N SER A 97 20.19 11.79 6.78
CA SER A 97 21.62 11.97 6.49
C SER A 97 22.50 11.75 7.72
N LEU A 98 23.64 11.17 7.47
CA LEU A 98 24.77 11.27 8.38
C LEU A 98 25.49 12.60 8.09
N TYR A 99 25.46 13.50 9.06
CA TYR A 99 26.25 14.73 9.08
C TYR A 99 27.60 14.45 9.73
N ILE A 100 28.69 14.96 9.10
CA ILE A 100 30.05 14.84 9.58
C ILE A 100 30.69 16.22 9.47
N GLY A 101 30.84 16.91 10.63
CA GLY A 101 31.44 18.23 10.72
C GLY A 101 32.90 18.13 11.10
N VAL A 102 33.76 18.93 10.48
CA VAL A 102 35.15 19.16 10.95
C VAL A 102 35.10 20.25 12.02
N VAL A 103 35.40 19.91 13.26
CA VAL A 103 35.24 20.86 14.41
C VAL A 103 36.57 21.31 15.00
N LYS A 104 37.65 20.68 14.61
CA LYS A 104 39.01 21.10 14.96
C LYS A 104 39.96 20.59 13.91
N GLU A 105 40.93 21.43 13.53
CA GLU A 105 41.84 21.23 12.41
C GLU A 105 41.05 21.27 11.08
N PHE A 106 41.67 20.87 9.99
CA PHE A 106 41.10 20.91 8.64
C PHE A 106 41.59 19.70 7.85
N LEU A 107 41.01 19.44 6.68
CA LEU A 107 41.51 18.47 5.69
C LEU A 107 42.14 19.23 4.52
N ALA A 108 43.39 18.91 4.20
CA ALA A 108 43.99 19.36 2.97
C ALA A 108 43.46 18.62 1.74
N PRO A 109 43.64 19.16 0.52
CA PRO A 109 43.36 18.41 -0.71
C PRO A 109 44.03 17.04 -0.72
N GLY A 110 43.24 15.97 -0.90
CA GLY A 110 43.73 14.60 -0.90
C GLY A 110 43.66 13.88 0.45
N ASP A 111 43.49 14.59 1.56
CA ASP A 111 43.14 13.96 2.84
C ASP A 111 41.79 13.24 2.76
N SER A 112 41.56 12.29 3.66
CA SER A 112 40.34 11.49 3.60
C SER A 112 39.63 11.40 4.94
N ILE A 113 38.30 11.18 4.85
CA ILE A 113 37.44 10.75 5.98
C ILE A 113 36.99 9.31 5.69
N THR A 114 37.33 8.41 6.59
CA THR A 114 36.88 7.00 6.56
C THR A 114 35.68 6.85 7.48
N ILE A 115 34.54 6.55 6.91
CA ILE A 115 33.26 6.37 7.61
C ILE A 115 32.92 4.88 7.61
N ARG A 116 32.65 4.30 8.79
CA ARG A 116 32.25 2.90 8.93
C ARG A 116 30.81 2.81 9.45
N PHE A 117 29.89 2.52 8.54
CA PHE A 117 28.51 2.20 8.90
C PHE A 117 28.43 0.77 9.44
N GLY A 118 27.92 0.61 10.66
CA GLY A 118 27.89 -0.69 11.31
C GLY A 118 29.28 -1.21 11.66
N ASP A 119 30.11 -0.40 12.31
CA ASP A 119 31.47 -0.73 12.67
C ASP A 119 31.53 -1.90 13.65
N ARG A 120 32.02 -3.06 13.18
CA ARG A 120 32.08 -4.32 13.94
C ARG A 120 33.31 -4.47 14.83
N ARG A 121 34.27 -3.56 14.75
CA ARG A 121 35.57 -3.68 15.46
C ARG A 121 35.44 -3.80 16.98
N GLN A 122 34.33 -3.34 17.56
CA GLN A 122 34.08 -3.37 18.99
C GLN A 122 32.86 -4.27 19.39
N GLY A 123 32.35 -5.09 18.46
CA GLY A 123 31.32 -6.09 18.77
C GLY A 123 29.91 -5.76 18.29
N SER A 124 29.70 -4.66 17.55
CA SER A 124 28.41 -4.41 16.87
C SER A 124 28.09 -5.51 15.86
N PRO A 125 26.81 -5.92 15.73
CA PRO A 125 26.40 -6.85 14.66
C PRO A 125 26.49 -6.24 13.25
N GLY A 126 26.68 -4.94 13.15
CA GLY A 126 26.65 -4.19 11.89
C GLY A 126 25.46 -3.24 11.79
N ILE A 127 25.22 -2.75 10.59
CA ILE A 127 24.01 -1.95 10.24
C ILE A 127 23.08 -2.78 9.38
N ARG A 128 21.77 -2.65 9.62
CA ARG A 128 20.79 -3.36 8.78
C ARG A 128 20.62 -2.66 7.44
N VAL A 129 20.80 -3.43 6.37
CA VAL A 129 20.46 -3.01 5.01
C VAL A 129 18.97 -2.83 4.88
N GLN A 130 18.54 -1.90 4.04
CA GLN A 130 17.14 -1.70 3.65
C GLN A 130 16.42 -3.03 3.37
N THR A 131 15.16 -3.17 3.83
CA THR A 131 14.42 -4.44 3.74
C THR A 131 13.75 -4.68 2.39
N TYR A 132 13.81 -3.76 1.45
CA TYR A 132 13.24 -3.93 0.10
C TYR A 132 14.31 -3.73 -0.98
N CYS A 133 14.10 -4.40 -2.12
CA CYS A 133 15.05 -4.40 -3.22
C CYS A 133 15.13 -3.05 -3.92
N GLU A 134 16.35 -2.65 -4.23
CA GLU A 134 16.66 -1.43 -4.98
C GLU A 134 17.89 -1.66 -5.84
N ARG A 135 17.82 -1.37 -7.15
CA ARG A 135 18.92 -1.62 -8.07
C ARG A 135 20.10 -0.69 -7.86
N GLU A 136 19.81 0.55 -7.45
CA GLU A 136 20.80 1.61 -7.27
C GLU A 136 20.59 2.30 -5.92
N PHE A 137 20.83 1.57 -4.83
CA PHE A 137 20.81 2.17 -3.50
C PHE A 137 22.05 3.05 -3.33
N GLU A 138 21.84 4.35 -3.27
CA GLU A 138 22.90 5.36 -3.31
C GLU A 138 23.23 5.89 -1.91
N PHE A 139 24.52 5.91 -1.58
CA PHE A 139 25.09 6.68 -0.47
C PHE A 139 25.42 8.06 -0.99
N LYS A 140 24.41 8.95 -1.05
CA LYS A 140 24.53 10.27 -1.67
C LYS A 140 25.45 11.18 -0.86
N VAL A 141 26.60 11.52 -1.43
CA VAL A 141 27.60 12.35 -0.76
C VAL A 141 27.45 13.80 -1.17
N PHE A 142 27.38 14.68 -0.16
CA PHE A 142 27.36 16.13 -0.33
C PHE A 142 28.52 16.74 0.47
N ALA A 143 29.17 17.75 -0.08
CA ALA A 143 30.24 18.47 0.57
C ALA A 143 29.90 19.97 0.72
N ASP A 144 30.23 20.53 1.88
CA ASP A 144 30.31 21.97 2.15
C ASP A 144 31.71 22.26 2.73
N PRO A 145 32.69 22.55 1.88
CA PRO A 145 34.09 22.61 2.33
C PRO A 145 34.44 23.80 3.21
N ILE A 146 33.67 24.88 3.20
CA ILE A 146 33.97 26.17 3.87
C ILE A 146 32.79 26.78 4.59
N ALA A 147 31.87 25.96 5.11
CA ALA A 147 30.72 26.37 5.90
C ALA A 147 29.83 27.42 5.22
N THR A 148 29.56 27.23 3.93
CA THR A 148 28.63 28.07 3.18
C THR A 148 27.18 27.70 3.41
N TYR A 149 26.92 26.53 4.02
CA TYR A 149 25.62 25.89 4.19
C TYR A 149 24.93 25.51 2.87
N ASP A 150 25.65 25.61 1.75
CA ASP A 150 25.22 25.17 0.43
C ASP A 150 25.96 23.87 0.05
N TYR A 151 25.26 22.76 0.31
CA TYR A 151 25.84 21.43 0.10
C TYR A 151 25.84 21.03 -1.37
N VAL A 152 27.01 20.80 -1.91
CA VAL A 152 27.22 20.38 -3.31
C VAL A 152 27.31 18.86 -3.39
N ALA A 153 26.41 18.24 -4.16
CA ALA A 153 26.50 16.80 -4.41
C ALA A 153 27.73 16.46 -5.22
N LEU A 154 28.46 15.39 -4.85
CA LEU A 154 29.53 14.87 -5.70
C LEU A 154 28.95 14.42 -7.05
N PRO A 155 29.73 14.52 -8.15
CA PRO A 155 29.30 14.06 -9.48
C PRO A 155 28.88 12.59 -9.46
N GLU A 156 29.62 11.77 -8.72
CA GLU A 156 29.37 10.35 -8.53
C GLU A 156 29.36 10.03 -7.04
N SER A 157 28.29 9.38 -6.59
CA SER A 157 28.16 8.83 -5.24
C SER A 157 28.15 7.31 -5.30
N PRO A 158 28.73 6.62 -4.30
CA PRO A 158 28.76 5.15 -4.29
C PRO A 158 27.36 4.54 -4.23
N ARG A 159 27.20 3.37 -4.89
CA ARG A 159 25.94 2.63 -4.97
C ARG A 159 26.16 1.15 -4.69
N ILE A 160 25.09 0.49 -4.22
CA ILE A 160 24.98 -0.97 -4.12
C ILE A 160 23.66 -1.42 -4.75
N GLU A 161 23.59 -2.68 -5.14
CA GLU A 161 22.34 -3.33 -5.52
C GLU A 161 21.79 -4.12 -4.34
N ILE A 162 20.59 -3.80 -3.88
CA ILE A 162 19.90 -4.56 -2.83
C ILE A 162 18.99 -5.60 -3.48
N VAL A 163 19.28 -6.88 -3.19
CA VAL A 163 18.66 -8.04 -3.81
C VAL A 163 17.80 -8.82 -2.81
N PRO A 164 16.83 -9.65 -3.27
CA PRO A 164 16.02 -10.44 -2.35
C PRO A 164 16.84 -11.51 -1.63
N GLY A 165 16.36 -11.89 -0.44
CA GLY A 165 16.84 -13.06 0.27
C GLY A 165 16.17 -14.36 -0.22
N PRO A 166 16.45 -15.51 0.46
CA PRO A 166 15.80 -16.78 0.17
C PRO A 166 14.27 -16.70 0.22
N GLY A 167 13.59 -17.32 -0.73
CA GLY A 167 12.14 -17.40 -0.78
C GLY A 167 11.57 -18.21 0.38
N VAL A 168 10.57 -17.66 1.08
CA VAL A 168 9.91 -18.31 2.23
C VAL A 168 8.40 -18.30 2.14
N ARG A 169 7.81 -17.40 1.34
CA ARG A 169 6.36 -17.24 1.22
C ARG A 169 5.89 -17.47 -0.20
N TRP A 170 5.25 -18.61 -0.42
CA TRP A 170 4.67 -18.98 -1.69
C TRP A 170 3.39 -18.23 -1.97
N GLN A 171 3.20 -17.80 -3.21
CA GLN A 171 2.01 -17.11 -3.69
C GLN A 171 1.60 -17.65 -5.05
N ALA A 172 0.39 -18.18 -5.11
CA ALA A 172 -0.27 -18.66 -6.31
C ALA A 172 -1.38 -17.68 -6.71
N LEU A 173 -1.32 -17.12 -7.91
CA LEU A 173 -2.17 -16.04 -8.37
C LEU A 173 -2.98 -16.45 -9.59
N LEU A 174 -4.30 -16.31 -9.49
CA LEU A 174 -5.28 -16.45 -10.56
C LEU A 174 -6.03 -15.12 -10.79
N PRO A 175 -6.59 -14.87 -11.98
CA PRO A 175 -7.67 -13.89 -12.08
C PRO A 175 -8.82 -14.30 -11.14
N THR A 176 -9.57 -13.33 -10.61
CA THR A 176 -10.69 -13.67 -9.73
C THR A 176 -11.98 -13.99 -10.49
N ARG A 177 -12.10 -13.53 -11.74
CA ARG A 177 -13.24 -13.85 -12.60
C ARG A 177 -12.87 -13.92 -14.07
N VAL A 178 -13.25 -15.02 -14.74
CA VAL A 178 -13.11 -15.21 -16.18
C VAL A 178 -14.39 -15.81 -16.75
N ARG A 179 -14.60 -15.68 -18.07
CA ARG A 179 -15.71 -16.37 -18.75
C ARG A 179 -15.32 -17.83 -19.10
N ALA A 180 -16.28 -18.71 -19.03
CA ALA A 180 -16.06 -20.12 -19.45
C ALA A 180 -15.51 -20.17 -20.89
N GLY A 181 -14.47 -20.97 -21.11
CA GLY A 181 -13.75 -21.13 -22.37
C GLY A 181 -12.76 -20.02 -22.73
N GLU A 182 -12.76 -18.87 -22.04
CA GLU A 182 -11.73 -17.84 -22.26
C GLU A 182 -10.38 -18.23 -21.66
N PRO A 183 -9.27 -17.89 -22.33
CA PRO A 183 -7.93 -18.19 -21.83
C PRO A 183 -7.56 -17.25 -20.68
N PHE A 184 -6.87 -17.79 -19.68
CA PHE A 184 -6.30 -17.03 -18.58
C PHE A 184 -4.89 -17.53 -18.22
N ALA A 185 -4.22 -16.82 -17.31
CA ALA A 185 -2.92 -17.19 -16.82
C ALA A 185 -2.94 -17.52 -15.32
N PHE A 186 -2.09 -18.46 -14.94
CA PHE A 186 -1.71 -18.73 -13.57
C PHE A 186 -0.28 -18.26 -13.33
N ALA A 187 -0.01 -17.59 -12.21
CA ALA A 187 1.33 -17.20 -11.83
C ALA A 187 1.67 -17.76 -10.45
N LEU A 188 2.89 -18.27 -10.31
CA LEU A 188 3.44 -18.77 -9.06
C LEU A 188 4.75 -18.06 -8.77
N LYS A 189 4.87 -17.48 -7.57
CA LYS A 189 6.10 -16.81 -7.11
C LYS A 189 6.38 -17.12 -5.65
N VAL A 190 7.61 -16.84 -5.22
CA VAL A 190 8.00 -16.95 -3.81
C VAL A 190 8.63 -15.64 -3.37
N ASP A 191 8.14 -15.08 -2.28
CA ASP A 191 8.72 -13.88 -1.68
C ASP A 191 9.67 -14.25 -0.53
N ASP A 192 10.69 -13.41 -0.30
CA ASP A 192 11.52 -13.49 0.89
C ASP A 192 10.73 -13.09 2.16
N LYS A 193 11.35 -13.16 3.32
CA LYS A 193 10.72 -12.79 4.60
C LYS A 193 10.25 -11.32 4.66
N TRP A 194 10.81 -10.46 3.82
CA TRP A 194 10.44 -9.03 3.73
C TRP A 194 9.42 -8.74 2.63
N GLY A 195 8.96 -9.77 1.92
CA GLY A 195 7.99 -9.65 0.83
C GLY A 195 8.60 -9.20 -0.50
N ASN A 196 9.90 -9.34 -0.69
CA ASN A 196 10.50 -9.15 -2.00
C ASN A 196 10.36 -10.43 -2.83
N PRO A 197 9.86 -10.37 -4.08
CA PRO A 197 9.92 -11.51 -4.97
C PRO A 197 11.34 -12.04 -5.09
N SER A 198 11.55 -13.32 -4.77
CA SER A 198 12.86 -13.96 -4.77
C SER A 198 13.10 -14.73 -6.06
N ASP A 199 14.29 -14.58 -6.61
CA ASP A 199 14.78 -15.36 -7.76
C ASP A 199 15.73 -16.51 -7.36
N LEU A 200 15.83 -16.78 -6.05
CA LEU A 200 16.73 -17.81 -5.52
C LEU A 200 16.08 -19.20 -5.44
N THR A 201 14.76 -19.29 -5.59
CA THR A 201 14.04 -20.56 -5.50
C THR A 201 14.28 -21.41 -6.74
N ASN A 202 14.68 -22.68 -6.55
CA ASN A 202 14.89 -23.66 -7.62
C ASN A 202 14.25 -25.00 -7.19
N GLU A 203 12.93 -25.07 -7.30
CA GLU A 203 12.13 -26.19 -6.77
C GLU A 203 11.07 -26.63 -7.77
N GLU A 204 10.77 -27.92 -7.79
CA GLU A 204 9.64 -28.49 -8.48
C GLU A 204 8.46 -28.63 -7.53
N VAL A 205 7.28 -28.26 -8.00
CA VAL A 205 6.04 -28.31 -7.22
C VAL A 205 4.92 -28.98 -8.01
N THR A 206 3.98 -29.58 -7.28
CA THR A 206 2.78 -30.20 -7.83
C THR A 206 1.63 -29.21 -7.80
N LEU A 207 0.84 -29.16 -8.88
CA LEU A 207 -0.32 -28.29 -9.03
C LEU A 207 -1.59 -29.15 -9.05
N LYS A 208 -2.54 -28.85 -8.15
CA LYS A 208 -3.82 -29.53 -8.09
C LYS A 208 -4.96 -28.53 -8.10
N ALA A 209 -5.72 -28.51 -9.18
CA ALA A 209 -6.93 -27.71 -9.24
C ALA A 209 -8.11 -28.38 -8.56
N SER A 210 -9.00 -27.60 -7.93
CA SER A 210 -10.25 -28.07 -7.32
C SER A 210 -11.31 -28.46 -8.36
N SER A 211 -11.16 -27.99 -9.61
CA SER A 211 -11.97 -28.32 -10.78
C SER A 211 -11.07 -28.45 -12.00
N PRO A 212 -11.45 -29.19 -13.05
CA PRO A 212 -10.61 -29.37 -14.24
C PRO A 212 -10.25 -28.04 -14.91
N ILE A 213 -8.95 -27.80 -15.08
CA ILE A 213 -8.38 -26.68 -15.82
C ILE A 213 -7.59 -27.24 -17.01
N LEU A 214 -8.04 -26.93 -18.22
CA LEU A 214 -7.36 -27.35 -19.45
C LEU A 214 -6.03 -26.59 -19.58
N GLY A 215 -4.97 -27.33 -19.90
CA GLY A 215 -3.61 -26.79 -20.05
C GLY A 215 -2.82 -26.65 -18.76
N LEU A 216 -3.41 -26.94 -17.58
CA LEU A 216 -2.67 -26.94 -16.32
C LEU A 216 -1.78 -28.21 -16.24
N PRO A 217 -0.44 -28.08 -16.15
CA PRO A 217 0.44 -29.23 -15.94
C PRO A 217 0.30 -29.77 -14.51
N GLU A 218 0.60 -31.06 -14.33
CA GLU A 218 0.63 -31.67 -12.98
C GLU A 218 1.74 -31.12 -12.10
N THR A 219 2.87 -30.74 -12.73
CA THR A 219 4.01 -30.15 -12.04
C THR A 219 4.51 -28.90 -12.75
N THR A 220 5.15 -28.02 -12.02
CA THR A 220 5.92 -26.91 -12.59
C THR A 220 7.19 -26.67 -11.78
N ARG A 221 8.20 -26.08 -12.41
CA ARG A 221 9.47 -25.80 -11.76
C ARG A 221 9.73 -24.31 -11.69
N LEU A 222 10.04 -23.82 -10.49
CA LEU A 222 10.66 -22.53 -10.32
C LEU A 222 12.16 -22.68 -10.60
N VAL A 223 12.70 -21.81 -11.43
CA VAL A 223 14.10 -21.86 -11.87
C VAL A 223 14.87 -20.70 -11.27
N GLY A 224 16.00 -20.97 -10.64
CA GLY A 224 16.89 -19.95 -10.09
C GLY A 224 17.24 -18.87 -11.14
N GLY A 225 17.25 -17.61 -10.71
CA GLY A 225 17.41 -16.44 -11.57
C GLY A 225 16.10 -15.92 -12.19
N LYS A 226 14.95 -16.56 -11.91
CA LYS A 226 13.62 -16.09 -12.33
C LYS A 226 12.72 -15.84 -11.14
N PHE A 227 11.94 -14.76 -11.17
CA PHE A 227 11.07 -14.32 -10.08
C PHE A 227 9.74 -15.10 -9.97
N GLY A 228 9.63 -16.23 -10.61
CA GLY A 228 8.44 -17.09 -10.57
C GLY A 228 8.25 -17.88 -11.86
N ALA A 229 7.11 -18.55 -11.93
CA ALA A 229 6.62 -19.24 -13.11
C ALA A 229 5.26 -18.67 -13.53
N ARG A 230 5.02 -18.55 -14.83
CA ARG A 230 3.74 -18.16 -15.41
C ARG A 230 3.30 -19.21 -16.43
N ILE A 231 2.06 -19.67 -16.30
CA ILE A 231 1.44 -20.64 -17.21
C ILE A 231 0.27 -19.92 -17.87
N ASP A 232 0.38 -19.73 -19.17
CA ASP A 232 -0.60 -19.01 -19.98
C ASP A 232 -1.58 -19.96 -20.70
N ALA A 233 -2.64 -19.41 -21.28
CA ALA A 233 -3.63 -20.10 -22.08
C ALA A 233 -4.41 -21.23 -21.38
N LEU A 234 -4.50 -21.17 -20.05
CA LEU A 234 -5.36 -22.06 -19.26
C LEU A 234 -6.83 -21.76 -19.54
N LYS A 235 -7.70 -22.80 -19.50
CA LYS A 235 -9.14 -22.63 -19.69
C LYS A 235 -9.95 -23.48 -18.71
N VAL A 236 -11.14 -22.99 -18.36
CA VAL A 236 -12.17 -23.75 -17.64
C VAL A 236 -13.48 -23.66 -18.42
N GLU A 237 -14.07 -24.79 -18.72
CA GLU A 237 -15.29 -24.87 -19.57
C GLU A 237 -16.58 -24.74 -18.74
N LYS A 238 -16.56 -25.10 -17.46
CA LYS A 238 -17.74 -25.08 -16.60
C LYS A 238 -17.73 -23.91 -15.64
N SER A 239 -18.86 -23.22 -15.55
CA SER A 239 -19.05 -22.16 -14.55
C SER A 239 -18.97 -22.73 -13.12
N GLY A 240 -18.43 -21.93 -12.20
CA GLY A 240 -18.27 -22.28 -10.79
C GLY A 240 -16.99 -21.69 -10.19
N LEU A 241 -16.79 -21.95 -8.90
CA LEU A 241 -15.57 -21.52 -8.19
C LEU A 241 -14.49 -22.61 -8.32
N CYS A 242 -13.26 -22.20 -8.54
CA CYS A 242 -12.10 -23.06 -8.46
C CYS A 242 -10.89 -22.38 -7.85
N HIS A 243 -9.91 -23.19 -7.42
CA HIS A 243 -8.61 -22.75 -6.93
C HIS A 243 -7.55 -23.79 -7.33
N ILE A 244 -6.29 -23.43 -7.19
CA ILE A 244 -5.14 -24.32 -7.39
C ILE A 244 -4.38 -24.43 -6.06
N ASP A 245 -4.21 -25.66 -5.58
CA ASP A 245 -3.32 -26.01 -4.49
C ASP A 245 -1.92 -26.28 -5.04
N VAL A 246 -0.91 -25.70 -4.42
CA VAL A 246 0.51 -25.90 -4.74
C VAL A 246 1.16 -26.66 -3.61
N SER A 247 1.74 -27.81 -3.90
CA SER A 247 2.39 -28.67 -2.91
C SER A 247 3.84 -28.96 -3.31
N ASP A 248 4.70 -29.20 -2.34
CA ASP A 248 6.04 -29.72 -2.61
C ASP A 248 6.00 -31.21 -3.06
N THR A 249 7.14 -31.76 -3.43
CA THR A 249 7.27 -33.14 -3.90
C THR A 249 6.96 -34.20 -2.82
N SER A 250 6.88 -33.80 -1.54
CA SER A 250 6.43 -34.66 -0.45
C SER A 250 4.90 -34.65 -0.24
N GLY A 251 4.19 -33.79 -0.96
CA GLY A 251 2.74 -33.58 -0.84
C GLY A 251 2.33 -32.57 0.23
N ARG A 252 3.27 -31.87 0.87
CA ARG A 252 2.97 -30.81 1.83
C ARG A 252 2.45 -29.59 1.07
N LEU A 253 1.28 -29.07 1.46
CA LEU A 253 0.72 -27.84 0.91
C LEU A 253 1.63 -26.65 1.21
N LEU A 254 2.07 -25.96 0.17
CA LEU A 254 2.87 -24.73 0.24
C LEU A 254 1.98 -23.48 0.24
N CYS A 255 1.01 -23.43 -0.69
CA CYS A 255 0.00 -22.38 -0.75
C CYS A 255 -1.21 -22.80 -1.57
N ARG A 256 -2.30 -22.08 -1.41
CA ARG A 256 -3.51 -22.10 -2.25
C ARG A 256 -3.64 -20.79 -2.99
N SER A 257 -4.10 -20.84 -4.24
CA SER A 257 -4.39 -19.62 -5.01
C SER A 257 -5.57 -18.84 -4.40
N ASN A 258 -5.68 -17.56 -4.77
CA ASN A 258 -6.95 -16.85 -4.62
C ASN A 258 -8.06 -17.57 -5.38
N PRO A 259 -9.36 -17.35 -5.01
CA PRO A 259 -10.48 -17.93 -5.73
C PRO A 259 -10.56 -17.42 -7.17
N LEU A 260 -10.95 -18.30 -8.10
CA LEU A 260 -11.35 -17.98 -9.47
C LEU A 260 -12.80 -18.35 -9.65
N GLU A 261 -13.64 -17.41 -10.01
CA GLU A 261 -15.00 -17.64 -10.46
C GLU A 261 -15.03 -17.70 -12.00
N VAL A 262 -15.52 -18.80 -12.51
CA VAL A 262 -15.78 -18.99 -13.93
C VAL A 262 -17.23 -18.69 -14.19
N VAL A 263 -17.51 -17.59 -14.90
CA VAL A 263 -18.87 -17.15 -15.20
C VAL A 263 -19.34 -17.60 -16.58
N HIS A 264 -20.64 -17.47 -16.83
CA HIS A 264 -21.22 -17.79 -18.13
C HIS A 264 -20.56 -16.96 -19.26
N PRO A 265 -20.36 -17.51 -20.46
CA PRO A 265 -19.71 -16.78 -21.57
C PRO A 265 -20.38 -15.45 -21.95
N ALA A 266 -21.71 -15.33 -21.75
CA ALA A 266 -22.45 -14.09 -21.99
C ALA A 266 -22.34 -13.05 -20.88
N SER A 267 -21.59 -13.33 -19.80
CA SER A 267 -21.39 -12.36 -18.70
C SER A 267 -20.72 -11.10 -19.24
N LYS A 268 -21.26 -9.93 -18.89
CA LYS A 268 -20.77 -8.66 -19.44
C LYS A 268 -19.48 -8.20 -18.78
N LEU A 269 -19.28 -8.48 -17.48
CA LEU A 269 -18.17 -7.97 -16.69
C LEU A 269 -17.32 -9.12 -16.13
N VAL A 270 -16.02 -8.91 -16.11
CA VAL A 270 -15.01 -9.72 -15.44
C VAL A 270 -14.14 -8.82 -14.56
N HIS A 271 -13.22 -9.39 -13.79
CA HIS A 271 -12.43 -8.69 -12.79
C HIS A 271 -11.00 -8.48 -13.25
N PHE A 272 -10.50 -7.25 -13.05
CA PHE A 272 -9.11 -6.89 -13.30
C PHE A 272 -8.52 -6.17 -12.09
N TRP A 273 -7.36 -6.62 -11.64
CA TRP A 273 -6.71 -6.11 -10.44
C TRP A 273 -5.70 -5.04 -10.79
N GLY A 274 -5.76 -3.91 -10.06
CA GLY A 274 -4.88 -2.80 -10.31
C GLY A 274 -4.35 -2.10 -9.06
N ASP A 275 -3.22 -1.42 -9.29
CA ASP A 275 -2.61 -0.47 -8.40
C ASP A 275 -2.27 0.78 -9.22
N THR A 276 -3.13 1.78 -9.17
CA THR A 276 -3.00 2.98 -10.01
C THR A 276 -2.35 4.15 -9.27
N HIS A 277 -1.73 3.90 -8.09
CA HIS A 277 -1.13 4.95 -7.27
C HIS A 277 0.19 4.47 -6.66
N GLY A 278 1.30 5.02 -7.14
CA GLY A 278 2.64 4.81 -6.60
C GLY A 278 3.69 5.62 -7.36
N GLN A 279 4.93 5.57 -6.91
CA GLN A 279 6.01 6.46 -7.36
C GLN A 279 7.33 5.73 -7.60
N SER A 280 8.16 6.29 -8.49
CA SER A 280 9.52 5.85 -8.81
C SER A 280 10.59 6.83 -8.31
N ASN A 281 11.86 6.56 -8.63
CA ASN A 281 12.99 7.36 -8.12
C ASN A 281 13.10 8.75 -8.78
N GLU A 282 12.43 8.96 -9.89
CA GLU A 282 12.36 10.29 -10.53
C GLU A 282 11.55 11.30 -9.71
N THR A 283 10.71 10.78 -8.79
CA THR A 283 10.03 11.59 -7.77
C THR A 283 10.46 11.17 -6.37
N LEU A 284 9.57 10.70 -5.51
CA LEU A 284 9.88 10.37 -4.11
C LEU A 284 10.09 8.86 -3.86
N GLY A 285 9.84 8.02 -4.85
CA GLY A 285 9.98 6.57 -4.76
C GLY A 285 11.40 6.05 -4.94
N THR A 286 11.52 4.76 -5.22
CA THR A 286 12.76 4.03 -5.50
C THR A 286 12.62 3.20 -6.78
N ASN A 287 13.75 2.84 -7.40
CA ASN A 287 13.84 2.26 -8.73
C ASN A 287 13.26 3.18 -9.82
N SER A 288 13.66 2.97 -11.07
CA SER A 288 13.21 3.77 -12.20
C SER A 288 11.71 3.55 -12.52
N ALA A 289 11.09 4.50 -13.20
CA ALA A 289 9.71 4.34 -13.69
C ALA A 289 9.57 3.10 -14.59
N ARG A 290 10.58 2.77 -15.38
CA ARG A 290 10.62 1.54 -16.19
C ARG A 290 10.60 0.28 -15.31
N ASP A 291 11.45 0.22 -14.29
CA ASP A 291 11.47 -0.91 -13.34
C ASP A 291 10.14 -1.01 -12.56
N TYR A 292 9.52 0.12 -12.27
CA TYR A 292 8.23 0.22 -11.59
C TYR A 292 7.11 -0.44 -12.45
N PHE A 293 7.01 -0.10 -13.75
CA PHE A 293 6.03 -0.75 -14.66
C PHE A 293 6.34 -2.24 -14.86
N ALA A 294 7.61 -2.58 -15.04
CA ALA A 294 8.01 -3.99 -15.19
C ALA A 294 7.70 -4.81 -13.92
N PHE A 295 7.87 -4.25 -12.73
CA PHE A 295 7.54 -4.92 -11.47
C PHE A 295 6.05 -5.27 -11.39
N GLY A 296 5.16 -4.31 -11.67
CA GLY A 296 3.71 -4.53 -11.66
C GLY A 296 3.28 -5.66 -12.58
N ARG A 297 3.79 -5.65 -13.81
CA ARG A 297 3.47 -6.64 -14.84
C ARG A 297 4.06 -8.02 -14.57
N ASP A 298 5.35 -8.09 -14.21
CA ASP A 298 6.12 -9.34 -14.25
C ASP A 298 6.36 -9.98 -12.88
N LYS A 299 6.22 -9.21 -11.77
CA LYS A 299 6.46 -9.70 -10.41
C LYS A 299 5.23 -9.62 -9.51
N ALA A 300 4.42 -8.57 -9.61
CA ALA A 300 3.17 -8.46 -8.90
C ALA A 300 2.00 -9.12 -9.64
N HIS A 301 2.12 -9.29 -10.97
CA HIS A 301 1.09 -9.87 -11.84
C HIS A 301 -0.26 -9.17 -11.68
N ILE A 302 -0.26 -7.83 -11.63
CA ILE A 302 -1.48 -7.02 -11.72
C ILE A 302 -1.85 -6.78 -13.18
N ASP A 303 -3.11 -6.44 -13.42
CA ASP A 303 -3.66 -6.21 -14.75
C ASP A 303 -3.63 -4.73 -15.14
N VAL A 304 -3.78 -3.84 -14.16
CA VAL A 304 -3.93 -2.40 -14.37
C VAL A 304 -2.95 -1.64 -13.48
N MET A 305 -2.32 -0.60 -14.03
CA MET A 305 -1.32 0.16 -13.31
C MET A 305 -1.34 1.65 -13.69
N GLY A 306 -0.98 2.51 -12.74
CA GLY A 306 -0.68 3.92 -12.95
C GLY A 306 0.57 4.34 -12.19
N HIS A 307 1.20 5.41 -12.62
CA HIS A 307 2.28 6.08 -11.89
C HIS A 307 1.80 7.47 -11.50
N GLN A 308 1.79 7.76 -10.19
CA GLN A 308 1.29 9.01 -9.63
C GLN A 308 2.42 9.71 -8.86
N GLY A 309 3.42 10.22 -9.57
CA GLY A 309 4.47 11.04 -8.99
C GLY A 309 3.91 12.40 -8.54
N ASN A 310 4.52 12.96 -7.48
CA ASN A 310 4.16 14.31 -7.01
C ASN A 310 4.39 15.35 -8.12
N ASP A 311 3.38 16.12 -8.48
CA ASP A 311 3.35 17.10 -9.57
C ASP A 311 4.53 18.06 -9.55
N PHE A 312 4.88 18.61 -8.36
CA PHE A 312 5.98 19.55 -8.17
C PHE A 312 7.38 18.92 -8.30
N GLN A 313 7.48 17.59 -8.47
CA GLN A 313 8.75 16.89 -8.76
C GLN A 313 8.82 16.36 -10.19
N ILE A 314 7.71 16.37 -10.92
CA ILE A 314 7.66 15.93 -12.31
C ILE A 314 8.15 17.06 -13.21
N THR A 315 9.38 16.96 -13.74
CA THR A 315 9.88 17.85 -14.79
C THR A 315 9.15 17.59 -16.11
N ARG A 316 9.17 18.53 -17.05
CA ARG A 316 8.59 18.32 -18.38
C ARG A 316 9.25 17.17 -19.14
N ALA A 317 10.56 16.99 -18.95
CA ALA A 317 11.30 15.88 -19.53
C ALA A 317 10.80 14.54 -18.97
N PHE A 318 10.64 14.45 -17.64
CA PHE A 318 10.12 13.25 -17.00
C PHE A 318 8.64 12.99 -17.35
N TRP A 319 7.81 14.03 -17.43
CA TRP A 319 6.41 13.88 -17.88
C TRP A 319 6.30 13.25 -19.27
N LYS A 320 7.15 13.73 -20.20
CA LYS A 320 7.24 13.16 -21.55
C LYS A 320 7.69 11.69 -21.51
N GLU A 321 8.71 11.37 -20.72
CA GLU A 321 9.21 9.99 -20.57
C GLU A 321 8.16 9.09 -19.90
N LEU A 322 7.47 9.57 -18.86
CA LEU A 322 6.43 8.82 -18.18
C LEU A 322 5.27 8.47 -19.13
N ASN A 323 4.81 9.44 -19.95
CA ASN A 323 3.80 9.19 -20.98
C ASN A 323 4.29 8.16 -22.01
N ARG A 324 5.56 8.24 -22.45
CA ARG A 324 6.17 7.27 -23.38
C ARG A 324 6.21 5.87 -22.77
N LEU A 325 6.59 5.73 -21.51
CA LEU A 325 6.60 4.44 -20.80
C LEU A 325 5.19 3.90 -20.61
N THR A 326 4.23 4.75 -20.26
CA THR A 326 2.84 4.36 -20.10
C THR A 326 2.31 3.75 -21.41
N ALA A 327 2.56 4.39 -22.56
CA ALA A 327 2.18 3.86 -23.87
C ALA A 327 2.94 2.57 -24.24
N GLU A 328 4.24 2.48 -23.91
CA GLU A 328 5.06 1.28 -24.20
C GLU A 328 4.59 0.04 -23.45
N PHE A 329 4.19 0.21 -22.18
CA PHE A 329 3.75 -0.90 -21.34
C PHE A 329 2.28 -1.25 -21.50
N ASP A 330 1.47 -0.38 -22.10
CA ASP A 330 0.04 -0.62 -22.33
C ASP A 330 -0.16 -1.65 -23.43
N VAL A 331 -0.54 -2.86 -23.04
CA VAL A 331 -0.76 -4.00 -23.95
C VAL A 331 -2.17 -4.56 -23.72
N PRO A 332 -3.16 -4.20 -24.55
CA PRO A 332 -4.52 -4.70 -24.43
C PRO A 332 -4.60 -6.22 -24.29
N GLY A 333 -5.43 -6.70 -23.37
CA GLY A 333 -5.57 -8.12 -23.05
C GLY A 333 -4.48 -8.69 -22.14
N ARG A 334 -3.45 -7.91 -21.78
CA ARG A 334 -2.36 -8.36 -20.91
C ARG A 334 -2.05 -7.45 -19.73
N PHE A 335 -1.93 -6.15 -19.99
CA PHE A 335 -1.54 -5.17 -18.97
C PHE A 335 -1.94 -3.78 -19.44
N VAL A 336 -2.70 -3.07 -18.63
CA VAL A 336 -3.20 -1.74 -18.95
C VAL A 336 -2.48 -0.71 -18.10
N CYS A 337 -1.97 0.34 -18.73
CA CYS A 337 -1.35 1.47 -18.06
C CYS A 337 -2.19 2.73 -18.23
N ILE A 338 -2.49 3.39 -17.10
CA ILE A 338 -3.29 4.64 -17.07
C ILE A 338 -2.33 5.82 -16.86
N PRO A 339 -2.28 6.79 -17.79
CA PRO A 339 -1.49 8.01 -17.62
C PRO A 339 -2.02 8.87 -16.47
N GLY A 340 -1.14 9.53 -15.73
CA GLY A 340 -1.58 10.39 -14.65
C GLY A 340 -0.45 10.95 -13.80
N TYR A 341 -0.83 11.71 -12.78
CA TYR A 341 0.06 12.30 -11.79
C TYR A 341 -0.69 12.58 -10.48
N GLU A 342 0.03 12.69 -9.37
CA GLU A 342 -0.52 13.16 -8.10
C GLU A 342 -0.43 14.68 -8.03
N TRP A 343 -1.59 15.37 -8.01
CA TRP A 343 -1.67 16.77 -7.63
C TRP A 343 -1.50 16.87 -6.12
N SER A 344 -0.32 17.35 -5.70
CA SER A 344 0.20 17.18 -4.34
C SER A 344 0.17 18.48 -3.56
N ALA A 345 -1.00 19.03 -3.33
CA ALA A 345 -1.17 20.29 -2.64
C ALA A 345 -1.25 20.15 -1.12
N ASN A 346 -1.11 21.27 -0.42
CA ASN A 346 -1.35 21.33 1.02
C ASN A 346 -2.83 21.04 1.33
N THR A 347 -3.12 20.35 2.44
CA THR A 347 -4.50 20.10 2.88
C THR A 347 -5.35 21.37 2.99
N ALA A 348 -4.76 22.50 3.43
CA ALA A 348 -5.47 23.78 3.55
C ALA A 348 -6.00 24.34 2.21
N VAL A 349 -5.50 23.85 1.07
CA VAL A 349 -5.95 24.22 -0.27
C VAL A 349 -6.56 23.03 -1.03
N GLY A 350 -6.96 21.99 -0.30
CA GLY A 350 -7.69 20.86 -0.82
C GLY A 350 -6.98 19.51 -0.66
N GLY A 351 -5.64 19.46 -0.52
CA GLY A 351 -4.89 18.22 -0.27
C GLY A 351 -4.69 17.35 -1.51
N ASP A 352 -4.12 16.16 -1.31
CA ASP A 352 -3.60 15.28 -2.36
C ASP A 352 -4.73 14.64 -3.21
N ARG A 353 -4.56 14.63 -4.54
CA ARG A 353 -5.49 14.02 -5.50
C ARG A 353 -4.74 13.35 -6.64
N ASN A 354 -5.13 12.14 -6.97
CA ASN A 354 -4.67 11.45 -8.16
C ASN A 354 -5.48 11.87 -9.37
N VAL A 355 -4.81 12.36 -10.42
CA VAL A 355 -5.42 12.71 -11.71
C VAL A 355 -5.06 11.60 -12.69
N HIS A 356 -6.06 10.95 -13.27
CA HIS A 356 -5.92 9.89 -14.26
C HIS A 356 -6.50 10.34 -15.59
N PHE A 357 -5.72 10.26 -16.65
CA PHE A 357 -6.16 10.57 -18.01
C PHE A 357 -6.46 9.29 -18.80
N ARG A 358 -7.38 9.39 -19.77
CA ARG A 358 -7.62 8.29 -20.69
C ARG A 358 -6.45 8.08 -21.66
N HIS A 359 -5.82 9.17 -22.09
CA HIS A 359 -4.77 9.16 -23.10
C HIS A 359 -3.53 9.92 -22.62
N GLU A 360 -2.39 9.62 -23.22
CA GLU A 360 -1.15 10.35 -23.03
C GLU A 360 -1.21 11.73 -23.71
N GLY A 361 -0.29 12.62 -23.33
CA GLY A 361 -0.11 13.92 -23.96
C GLY A 361 -0.92 15.06 -23.33
N GLU A 362 -1.67 14.78 -22.28
CA GLU A 362 -2.39 15.81 -21.53
C GLU A 362 -1.43 16.69 -20.73
N ALA A 363 -1.86 17.95 -20.50
CA ALA A 363 -1.10 18.89 -19.71
C ALA A 363 -1.09 18.50 -18.23
N ILE A 364 0.06 18.65 -17.59
CA ILE A 364 0.15 18.58 -16.13
C ILE A 364 -0.19 19.94 -15.53
N HIS A 365 -1.08 19.97 -14.55
CA HIS A 365 -1.41 21.16 -13.78
C HIS A 365 -0.81 20.99 -12.38
N ARG A 366 0.32 21.65 -12.13
CA ARG A 366 1.03 21.49 -10.85
C ARG A 366 0.37 22.30 -9.75
N SER A 367 0.48 21.84 -8.53
CA SER A 367 0.07 22.60 -7.34
C SER A 367 0.96 23.84 -7.14
N SER A 368 2.22 23.75 -7.53
CA SER A 368 3.17 24.87 -7.53
C SER A 368 4.47 24.53 -8.24
N HIS A 369 5.00 25.46 -9.03
CA HIS A 369 6.36 25.42 -9.56
C HIS A 369 7.45 25.80 -8.53
N ALA A 370 7.08 26.33 -7.37
CA ALA A 370 8.04 26.79 -6.36
C ALA A 370 8.99 25.71 -5.83
N GLN A 371 8.69 24.45 -6.05
CA GLN A 371 9.52 23.31 -5.64
C GLN A 371 10.17 22.55 -6.81
N ILE A 372 9.99 23.01 -8.04
CA ILE A 372 10.68 22.48 -9.21
C ILE A 372 12.15 22.91 -9.13
N THR A 373 13.04 21.94 -9.18
CA THR A 373 14.50 22.19 -9.04
C THR A 373 15.17 22.62 -10.34
N ASP A 374 14.52 22.42 -11.47
CA ASP A 374 15.03 22.81 -12.79
C ASP A 374 14.43 24.15 -13.23
N ALA A 375 15.25 25.20 -13.26
CA ALA A 375 14.82 26.52 -13.72
C ALA A 375 14.32 26.53 -15.18
N ALA A 376 14.74 25.57 -16.01
CA ALA A 376 14.27 25.43 -17.39
C ALA A 376 12.80 24.95 -17.46
N ASP A 377 12.26 24.44 -16.39
CA ASP A 377 10.89 23.90 -16.32
C ASP A 377 9.83 24.97 -15.95
N MET A 378 10.19 26.23 -15.82
CA MET A 378 9.26 27.31 -15.46
C MET A 378 8.34 27.75 -16.63
N ALA A 379 8.53 27.22 -17.84
CA ALA A 379 7.81 27.67 -19.02
C ALA A 379 6.30 27.41 -18.99
N ASP A 380 5.81 26.49 -18.20
CA ASP A 380 4.41 26.13 -18.03
C ASP A 380 3.82 26.54 -16.66
N GLU A 381 4.51 27.39 -15.88
CA GLU A 381 4.03 27.90 -14.58
C GLU A 381 2.61 28.49 -14.65
N GLY A 382 2.26 29.15 -15.76
CA GLY A 382 0.92 29.70 -15.98
C GLY A 382 -0.20 28.65 -16.07
N ALA A 383 0.14 27.35 -16.15
CA ALA A 383 -0.81 26.24 -16.13
C ALA A 383 -1.03 25.66 -14.72
N ASP A 384 -0.37 26.17 -13.69
CA ASP A 384 -0.54 25.72 -12.30
C ASP A 384 -1.98 25.85 -11.81
N ALA A 385 -2.33 24.99 -10.86
CA ALA A 385 -3.57 25.01 -10.11
C ALA A 385 -3.22 25.06 -8.62
N HIS A 386 -3.36 26.21 -7.97
CA HIS A 386 -2.87 26.45 -6.61
C HIS A 386 -3.82 25.94 -5.51
N ASP A 387 -5.07 25.66 -5.87
CA ASP A 387 -6.02 24.97 -5.00
C ASP A 387 -6.87 23.96 -5.79
N ALA A 388 -7.61 23.11 -5.08
CA ALA A 388 -8.42 22.06 -5.70
C ALA A 388 -9.54 22.60 -6.62
N ARG A 389 -10.06 23.83 -6.38
CA ARG A 389 -11.07 24.44 -7.24
C ARG A 389 -10.47 24.85 -8.58
N GLU A 390 -9.26 25.41 -8.56
CA GLU A 390 -8.50 25.71 -9.77
C GLU A 390 -8.15 24.43 -10.53
N LEU A 391 -7.73 23.35 -9.84
CA LEU A 391 -7.47 22.05 -10.45
C LEU A 391 -8.70 21.56 -11.22
N PHE A 392 -9.86 21.50 -10.58
CA PHE A 392 -11.09 21.07 -11.23
C PHE A 392 -11.45 21.98 -12.41
N LYS A 393 -11.28 23.29 -12.27
CA LYS A 393 -11.50 24.23 -13.37
C LYS A 393 -10.58 23.99 -14.58
N ARG A 394 -9.29 23.68 -14.35
CA ARG A 394 -8.31 23.35 -15.39
C ARG A 394 -8.64 22.03 -16.10
N LEU A 395 -9.21 21.06 -15.36
CA LEU A 395 -9.55 19.75 -15.86
C LEU A 395 -10.92 19.68 -16.56
N GLN A 396 -11.74 20.73 -16.49
CA GLN A 396 -13.04 20.77 -17.20
C GLN A 396 -12.87 20.53 -18.70
N GLY A 397 -13.70 19.64 -19.25
CA GLY A 397 -13.65 19.26 -20.66
C GLY A 397 -12.51 18.34 -21.05
N ARG A 398 -11.67 17.90 -20.09
CA ARG A 398 -10.66 16.88 -20.32
C ARG A 398 -11.23 15.49 -20.05
N ASP A 399 -10.70 14.50 -20.75
CA ASP A 399 -11.08 13.09 -20.55
C ASP A 399 -10.24 12.49 -19.40
N CYS A 400 -10.62 12.88 -18.17
CA CYS A 400 -9.92 12.47 -16.95
C CYS A 400 -10.90 12.08 -15.84
N VAL A 401 -10.38 11.39 -14.82
CA VAL A 401 -11.02 11.13 -13.53
C VAL A 401 -10.05 11.46 -12.41
N VAL A 402 -10.60 11.86 -11.27
CA VAL A 402 -9.83 12.24 -10.09
C VAL A 402 -10.22 11.34 -8.91
N ALA A 403 -9.24 10.96 -8.10
CA ALA A 403 -9.45 10.25 -6.85
C ALA A 403 -8.80 11.02 -5.69
N ALA A 404 -9.59 11.38 -4.69
CA ALA A 404 -9.08 11.98 -3.46
C ALA A 404 -8.42 10.92 -2.58
N HIS A 405 -7.26 11.21 -2.00
CA HIS A 405 -6.53 10.24 -1.19
C HIS A 405 -5.84 10.83 0.04
N VAL A 406 -5.22 9.97 0.83
CA VAL A 406 -4.45 10.34 2.03
C VAL A 406 -3.03 9.84 1.90
N GLY A 407 -2.15 10.69 1.44
CA GLY A 407 -0.72 10.47 1.33
C GLY A 407 0.07 11.20 2.42
N GLY A 408 1.10 11.93 2.04
CA GLY A 408 1.84 12.83 2.91
C GLY A 408 0.99 13.96 3.49
N ARG A 409 -0.02 14.39 2.77
CA ARG A 409 -1.11 15.29 3.16
C ARG A 409 -2.42 14.51 2.98
N TYR A 410 -3.50 14.96 3.54
CA TYR A 410 -4.80 14.37 3.25
C TYR A 410 -5.64 15.29 2.38
N ALA A 411 -6.40 14.69 1.47
CA ALA A 411 -7.41 15.40 0.73
C ALA A 411 -8.51 15.90 1.66
N ASP A 412 -8.78 17.21 1.65
CA ASP A 412 -9.99 17.77 2.22
C ASP A 412 -11.06 17.82 1.12
N ILE A 413 -11.85 16.74 1.02
CA ILE A 413 -12.92 16.65 0.04
C ILE A 413 -14.04 17.66 0.31
N THR A 414 -14.11 18.23 1.53
CA THR A 414 -15.10 19.24 1.91
C THR A 414 -14.70 20.65 1.46
N PHE A 415 -13.42 20.87 1.20
CA PHE A 415 -12.89 22.11 0.64
C PHE A 415 -13.37 22.31 -0.81
N ALA A 416 -13.25 21.27 -1.63
CA ALA A 416 -13.70 21.24 -3.02
C ALA A 416 -13.99 19.81 -3.45
N HIS A 417 -15.04 19.65 -4.25
CA HIS A 417 -15.42 18.43 -4.93
C HIS A 417 -16.04 18.79 -6.28
N ASP A 418 -15.73 18.02 -7.32
CA ASP A 418 -16.39 18.11 -8.62
C ASP A 418 -17.04 16.76 -8.94
N ALA A 419 -18.37 16.75 -8.98
CA ALA A 419 -19.18 15.53 -9.14
C ALA A 419 -18.97 14.80 -10.50
N ARG A 420 -18.38 15.47 -11.49
CA ARG A 420 -18.05 14.91 -12.80
C ARG A 420 -16.66 14.29 -12.83
N LEU A 421 -15.69 14.94 -12.18
CA LEU A 421 -14.28 14.60 -12.24
C LEU A 421 -13.85 13.71 -11.08
N GLU A 422 -14.24 14.04 -9.84
CA GLU A 422 -13.81 13.31 -8.63
C GLU A 422 -14.74 12.12 -8.36
N THR A 423 -14.49 11.02 -9.09
CA THR A 423 -15.37 9.85 -9.11
C THR A 423 -15.07 8.83 -8.01
N ALA A 424 -13.96 8.96 -7.29
CA ALA A 424 -13.56 8.00 -6.26
C ALA A 424 -12.85 8.64 -5.08
N VAL A 425 -12.87 7.93 -3.94
CA VAL A 425 -12.02 8.17 -2.78
C VAL A 425 -11.21 6.93 -2.47
N GLU A 426 -9.93 7.11 -2.14
CA GLU A 426 -9.03 6.03 -1.79
C GLU A 426 -9.10 5.75 -0.30
N VAL A 427 -9.73 4.63 0.08
CA VAL A 427 -9.97 4.26 1.48
C VAL A 427 -8.73 3.69 2.16
N HIS A 428 -7.79 3.15 1.38
CA HIS A 428 -6.64 2.43 1.93
C HIS A 428 -5.42 2.48 1.01
N SER A 429 -4.26 2.65 1.63
CA SER A 429 -2.95 2.56 0.99
C SER A 429 -1.88 2.05 1.98
N ALA A 430 -0.60 2.03 1.58
CA ALA A 430 0.50 1.72 2.49
C ALA A 430 0.64 2.73 3.66
N TRP A 431 0.03 3.91 3.54
CA TRP A 431 -0.02 4.89 4.62
C TRP A 431 -1.02 4.53 5.74
N GLY A 432 -2.03 3.71 5.46
CA GLY A 432 -3.04 3.30 6.42
C GLY A 432 -4.42 3.10 5.81
N THR A 433 -5.44 3.07 6.68
CA THR A 433 -6.86 2.97 6.29
C THR A 433 -7.59 4.23 6.72
N PHE A 434 -8.40 4.80 5.83
CA PHE A 434 -8.98 6.13 5.95
C PHE A 434 -10.49 6.11 5.72
N GLU A 435 -11.21 5.25 6.44
CA GLU A 435 -12.68 5.17 6.32
C GLU A 435 -13.36 6.51 6.60
N TRP A 436 -12.74 7.38 7.38
CA TRP A 436 -13.21 8.74 7.61
C TRP A 436 -13.30 9.60 6.33
N LEU A 437 -12.44 9.35 5.30
CA LEU A 437 -12.54 10.07 4.02
C LEU A 437 -13.78 9.62 3.24
N VAL A 438 -14.12 8.34 3.27
CA VAL A 438 -15.37 7.81 2.73
C VAL A 438 -16.57 8.41 3.47
N ARG A 439 -16.51 8.49 4.80
CA ARG A 439 -17.56 9.09 5.63
C ARG A 439 -17.78 10.56 5.31
N ASP A 440 -16.70 11.34 5.18
CA ASP A 440 -16.76 12.76 4.79
C ASP A 440 -17.50 12.93 3.44
N ALA A 441 -17.16 12.10 2.43
CA ALA A 441 -17.83 12.14 1.12
C ALA A 441 -19.31 11.81 1.22
N LEU A 442 -19.66 10.74 1.94
CA LEU A 442 -21.05 10.32 2.13
C LEU A 442 -21.87 11.32 2.97
N GLU A 443 -21.25 11.94 3.97
CA GLU A 443 -21.90 12.98 4.79
C GLU A 443 -22.26 14.22 3.96
N LYS A 444 -21.38 14.60 3.04
CA LYS A 444 -21.62 15.70 2.07
C LYS A 444 -22.59 15.31 0.95
N GLY A 445 -23.01 14.06 0.86
CA GLY A 445 -23.90 13.58 -0.20
C GLY A 445 -23.21 13.39 -1.54
N PHE A 446 -21.87 13.29 -1.58
CA PHE A 446 -21.12 13.03 -2.79
C PHE A 446 -21.28 11.57 -3.24
N ARG A 447 -21.41 11.34 -4.56
CA ARG A 447 -21.63 10.02 -5.14
C ARG A 447 -20.33 9.50 -5.74
N VAL A 448 -19.45 8.99 -4.88
CA VAL A 448 -18.11 8.50 -5.22
C VAL A 448 -18.02 6.98 -5.11
N GLY A 449 -17.12 6.38 -5.88
CA GLY A 449 -16.67 5.01 -5.69
C GLY A 449 -15.62 4.90 -4.58
N ILE A 450 -15.35 3.68 -4.15
CA ILE A 450 -14.34 3.39 -3.14
C ILE A 450 -13.21 2.57 -3.80
N CYS A 451 -12.00 3.13 -3.85
CA CYS A 451 -10.81 2.47 -4.37
C CYS A 451 -9.74 2.31 -3.29
N ALA A 452 -8.74 1.47 -3.57
CA ALA A 452 -7.54 1.34 -2.77
C ALA A 452 -6.35 1.07 -3.67
N ASN A 453 -5.20 1.63 -3.32
CA ASN A 453 -3.95 1.46 -4.06
C ASN A 453 -2.78 1.35 -3.08
N SER A 454 -1.55 1.26 -3.58
CA SER A 454 -0.42 1.18 -2.67
C SER A 454 0.04 2.54 -2.15
N ASP A 455 -0.04 3.61 -2.90
CA ASP A 455 0.73 4.85 -2.68
C ASP A 455 2.20 4.50 -2.37
N GLY A 456 2.71 3.57 -3.20
CA GLY A 456 3.95 2.86 -2.93
C GLY A 456 5.18 3.65 -3.33
N HIS A 457 6.16 3.75 -2.41
CA HIS A 457 7.43 4.47 -2.60
C HIS A 457 8.63 3.52 -2.68
N LYS A 458 8.40 2.21 -2.73
CA LYS A 458 9.42 1.16 -2.65
C LYS A 458 9.65 0.42 -3.97
N GLY A 459 9.13 0.96 -5.08
CA GLY A 459 9.23 0.33 -6.39
C GLY A 459 8.52 -1.02 -6.51
N ARG A 460 7.46 -1.26 -5.70
CA ARG A 460 6.72 -2.53 -5.63
C ARG A 460 5.21 -2.36 -5.79
N PRO A 461 4.75 -1.83 -6.93
CA PRO A 461 3.31 -1.68 -7.20
C PRO A 461 2.61 -3.04 -7.21
N GLY A 462 1.39 -3.09 -6.66
CA GLY A 462 0.58 -4.31 -6.61
C GLY A 462 1.06 -5.40 -5.63
N ALA A 463 2.24 -5.25 -5.05
CA ALA A 463 2.81 -6.14 -4.04
C ALA A 463 3.56 -5.33 -2.98
N CYS A 464 2.97 -4.23 -2.54
CA CYS A 464 3.58 -3.29 -1.59
C CYS A 464 3.56 -3.86 -0.18
N TYR A 465 4.49 -4.77 0.11
CA TYR A 465 4.71 -5.32 1.43
C TYR A 465 5.45 -4.31 2.32
N PRO A 466 5.06 -4.10 3.58
CA PRO A 466 5.62 -3.02 4.39
C PRO A 466 7.09 -3.20 4.76
N GLY A 467 7.55 -4.43 4.93
CA GLY A 467 8.88 -4.70 5.49
C GLY A 467 9.04 -4.08 6.86
N ALA A 468 10.20 -3.50 7.15
CA ALA A 468 10.47 -2.78 8.39
C ALA A 468 10.34 -1.25 8.26
N SER A 469 9.82 -0.76 7.14
CA SER A 469 9.69 0.68 6.90
C SER A 469 8.61 1.32 7.79
N PHE A 470 8.57 2.64 7.80
CA PHE A 470 7.62 3.41 8.61
C PHE A 470 6.22 3.53 8.00
N PHE A 471 6.00 3.05 6.80
CA PHE A 471 4.68 3.00 6.19
C PHE A 471 3.76 2.05 6.98
N GLY A 472 2.49 2.45 7.13
CA GLY A 472 1.62 1.89 8.15
C GLY A 472 1.01 0.53 7.87
N SER A 473 0.87 0.10 6.60
CA SER A 473 0.13 -1.12 6.26
C SER A 473 0.60 -1.75 4.95
N TYR A 474 -0.04 -2.84 4.54
CA TYR A 474 0.06 -3.37 3.17
C TYR A 474 -0.45 -2.33 2.17
N GLY A 475 0.02 -2.38 0.93
CA GLY A 475 -0.58 -1.61 -0.15
C GLY A 475 -1.95 -2.18 -0.54
N GLY A 476 -2.90 -1.29 -0.83
CA GLY A 476 -4.21 -1.66 -1.33
C GLY A 476 -4.19 -2.11 -2.78
N LEU A 477 -5.29 -2.73 -3.20
CA LEU A 477 -5.60 -3.04 -4.59
C LEU A 477 -7.04 -2.64 -4.91
N THR A 478 -7.25 -2.18 -6.14
CA THR A 478 -8.59 -1.98 -6.71
C THR A 478 -8.91 -3.10 -7.68
N CYS A 479 -10.09 -3.71 -7.55
CA CYS A 479 -10.64 -4.60 -8.55
C CYS A 479 -11.59 -3.83 -9.47
N PHE A 480 -11.24 -3.70 -10.73
CA PHE A 480 -12.06 -3.05 -11.76
C PHE A 480 -13.00 -4.07 -12.41
N LEU A 481 -14.29 -3.73 -12.51
CA LEU A 481 -15.31 -4.53 -13.18
C LEU A 481 -15.45 -4.00 -14.62
N ALA A 482 -14.90 -4.72 -15.58
CA ALA A 482 -14.88 -4.28 -16.97
C ALA A 482 -15.17 -5.43 -17.95
N PRO A 483 -15.66 -5.14 -19.17
CA PRO A 483 -15.96 -6.19 -20.14
C PRO A 483 -14.70 -6.86 -20.75
N ARG A 484 -13.57 -6.15 -20.77
CA ARG A 484 -12.31 -6.61 -21.33
C ARG A 484 -11.14 -5.81 -20.73
N LEU A 485 -9.94 -6.35 -20.83
CA LEU A 485 -8.72 -5.69 -20.35
C LEU A 485 -8.16 -4.79 -21.47
N ASP A 486 -8.70 -3.58 -21.56
CA ASP A 486 -8.13 -2.49 -22.33
C ASP A 486 -8.33 -1.16 -21.58
N ARG A 487 -7.57 -0.16 -21.98
CA ARG A 487 -7.56 1.15 -21.28
C ARG A 487 -8.94 1.80 -21.28
N ASP A 488 -9.66 1.77 -22.38
CA ASP A 488 -10.98 2.38 -22.46
C ASP A 488 -11.98 1.74 -21.50
N ALA A 489 -12.02 0.40 -21.47
CA ALA A 489 -12.94 -0.33 -20.59
C ALA A 489 -12.60 -0.15 -19.10
N ILE A 490 -11.30 -0.13 -18.75
CA ILE A 490 -10.83 0.16 -17.38
C ILE A 490 -11.15 1.60 -16.99
N PHE A 491 -10.88 2.57 -17.88
CA PHE A 491 -11.14 3.97 -17.62
C PHE A 491 -12.64 4.23 -17.41
N GLU A 492 -13.51 3.58 -18.20
CA GLU A 492 -14.97 3.64 -17.99
C GLU A 492 -15.40 2.98 -16.66
N SER A 493 -14.72 1.90 -16.23
CA SER A 493 -14.93 1.33 -14.90
C SER A 493 -14.59 2.32 -13.79
N MET A 494 -13.47 3.06 -13.90
CA MET A 494 -13.09 4.13 -12.97
C MET A 494 -14.14 5.25 -12.96
N ARG A 495 -14.54 5.75 -14.13
CA ARG A 495 -15.53 6.82 -14.29
C ARG A 495 -16.90 6.44 -13.73
N SER A 496 -17.33 5.20 -13.97
CA SER A 496 -18.62 4.67 -13.53
C SER A 496 -18.59 4.11 -12.11
N ARG A 497 -17.47 4.25 -11.36
CA ARG A 497 -17.32 3.74 -9.98
C ARG A 497 -17.50 2.22 -9.87
N ARG A 498 -17.38 1.47 -10.99
CA ARG A 498 -17.57 0.01 -11.05
C ARG A 498 -16.33 -0.73 -10.60
N HIS A 499 -16.00 -0.56 -9.35
CA HIS A 499 -14.82 -1.17 -8.71
C HIS A 499 -15.04 -1.35 -7.22
N TYR A 500 -14.22 -2.19 -6.61
CA TYR A 500 -14.15 -2.34 -5.17
C TYR A 500 -12.71 -2.34 -4.68
N ALA A 501 -12.53 -1.93 -3.43
CA ALA A 501 -11.24 -1.80 -2.77
C ALA A 501 -10.90 -3.02 -1.92
N THR A 502 -9.60 -3.36 -1.83
CA THR A 502 -9.09 -4.32 -0.86
C THR A 502 -7.81 -3.80 -0.20
N THR A 503 -7.46 -4.37 0.95
CA THR A 503 -6.19 -4.08 1.62
C THR A 503 -5.00 -4.88 1.08
N GLY A 504 -5.11 -5.40 -0.16
CA GLY A 504 -4.03 -6.06 -0.89
C GLY A 504 -4.27 -7.53 -1.23
N ASN A 505 -5.37 -8.14 -0.75
CA ASN A 505 -5.77 -9.49 -1.16
C ASN A 505 -6.61 -9.47 -2.45
N ARG A 506 -6.69 -10.62 -3.11
CA ARG A 506 -7.55 -10.85 -4.28
C ARG A 506 -8.67 -11.78 -3.87
N ALA A 507 -9.86 -11.23 -3.72
CA ALA A 507 -11.07 -11.93 -3.36
C ALA A 507 -12.23 -11.45 -4.25
N ILE A 508 -13.30 -12.21 -4.34
CA ILE A 508 -14.47 -11.91 -5.17
C ILE A 508 -15.50 -11.18 -4.31
N LEU A 509 -16.01 -10.08 -4.82
CA LEU A 509 -17.10 -9.33 -4.22
C LEU A 509 -18.09 -8.87 -5.29
N ASP A 510 -19.33 -9.29 -5.18
CA ASP A 510 -20.45 -8.80 -5.98
C ASP A 510 -21.49 -8.16 -5.07
N VAL A 511 -21.99 -7.03 -5.50
CA VAL A 511 -23.14 -6.35 -4.88
C VAL A 511 -24.10 -5.92 -6.01
N GLU A 512 -25.29 -6.44 -5.97
CA GLU A 512 -26.32 -6.20 -6.97
C GLU A 512 -27.62 -5.78 -6.30
N ALA A 513 -28.23 -4.74 -6.81
CA ALA A 513 -29.55 -4.28 -6.40
C ALA A 513 -30.59 -4.54 -7.50
N ARG A 514 -31.69 -5.21 -7.17
CA ARG A 514 -32.80 -5.51 -8.07
C ARG A 514 -34.07 -4.79 -7.63
N LEU A 515 -34.55 -3.94 -8.51
CA LEU A 515 -35.80 -3.21 -8.36
C LEU A 515 -36.98 -3.97 -9.00
N ALA A 516 -38.18 -3.83 -8.45
CA ALA A 516 -39.39 -4.43 -9.03
C ALA A 516 -39.77 -3.84 -10.40
N GLY A 517 -39.39 -2.60 -10.66
CA GLY A 517 -39.57 -1.91 -11.95
C GLY A 517 -38.35 -1.15 -12.38
N PRO A 518 -38.35 -0.60 -13.61
CA PRO A 518 -37.21 0.15 -14.14
C PRO A 518 -36.95 1.44 -13.35
N ALA A 519 -35.67 1.80 -13.25
CA ALA A 519 -35.16 3.06 -12.72
C ALA A 519 -34.36 3.79 -13.78
N ASP A 520 -34.34 5.11 -13.75
CA ASP A 520 -33.51 5.92 -14.63
C ASP A 520 -32.03 5.84 -14.15
N VAL A 521 -31.16 5.39 -15.02
CA VAL A 521 -29.72 5.21 -14.73
C VAL A 521 -28.92 6.39 -15.26
N PHE A 522 -27.94 6.87 -14.47
CA PHE A 522 -27.07 7.99 -14.79
C PHE A 522 -25.62 7.52 -14.94
N ALA A 523 -24.93 8.01 -15.99
CA ALA A 523 -23.50 7.73 -16.18
C ALA A 523 -22.63 8.55 -15.21
N ALA A 524 -23.01 9.80 -14.96
CA ALA A 524 -22.40 10.71 -14.00
C ALA A 524 -23.38 11.07 -12.88
N ASP A 525 -22.92 11.79 -11.87
CA ASP A 525 -23.79 12.33 -10.82
C ASP A 525 -24.84 13.26 -11.45
N PRO A 526 -26.16 13.02 -11.25
CA PRO A 526 -27.20 13.89 -11.81
C PRO A 526 -27.15 15.35 -11.31
N ALA A 527 -26.41 15.63 -10.22
CA ALA A 527 -26.14 17.00 -9.79
C ALA A 527 -25.34 17.81 -10.82
N THR A 528 -24.67 17.16 -11.79
CA THR A 528 -23.99 17.82 -12.92
C THR A 528 -24.93 18.33 -13.99
N GLY A 529 -26.24 18.05 -13.89
CA GLY A 529 -27.26 18.42 -14.87
C GLY A 529 -27.42 17.44 -16.04
N ASP A 530 -26.64 16.36 -16.09
CA ASP A 530 -26.74 15.34 -17.12
C ASP A 530 -28.03 14.50 -16.93
N GLY A 531 -28.70 14.19 -18.02
CA GLY A 531 -29.89 13.35 -18.00
C GLY A 531 -29.57 11.86 -17.86
N PRO A 532 -30.59 11.00 -17.67
CA PRO A 532 -30.39 9.56 -17.63
C PRO A 532 -29.92 9.03 -18.99
N VAL A 533 -29.05 8.02 -18.94
CA VAL A 533 -28.52 7.34 -20.14
C VAL A 533 -29.35 6.13 -20.56
N GLY A 534 -30.33 5.75 -19.75
CA GLY A 534 -31.23 4.63 -20.00
C GLY A 534 -31.99 4.23 -18.75
N THR A 535 -32.65 3.07 -18.81
CA THR A 535 -33.36 2.50 -17.68
C THR A 535 -32.89 1.07 -17.41
N ALA A 536 -32.87 0.70 -16.12
CA ALA A 536 -32.57 -0.66 -15.67
C ALA A 536 -33.32 -0.99 -14.39
N ASN A 537 -33.56 -2.28 -14.16
CA ASN A 537 -34.08 -2.79 -12.89
C ASN A 537 -33.03 -3.62 -12.12
N ARG A 538 -31.84 -3.78 -12.70
CA ARG A 538 -30.68 -4.47 -12.12
C ARG A 538 -29.51 -3.53 -12.13
N LEU A 539 -29.01 -3.21 -10.96
CA LEU A 539 -27.93 -2.25 -10.72
C LEU A 539 -26.78 -2.96 -9.99
N ILE A 540 -25.57 -2.53 -10.25
CA ILE A 540 -24.38 -3.07 -9.59
C ILE A 540 -23.64 -1.95 -8.84
N MET A 541 -22.60 -2.32 -8.07
CA MET A 541 -21.75 -1.34 -7.37
C MET A 541 -21.29 -0.22 -8.32
N GLY A 542 -21.36 1.02 -7.84
CA GLY A 542 -21.03 2.23 -8.58
C GLY A 542 -22.18 2.87 -9.36
N ASP A 543 -23.26 2.15 -9.63
CA ASP A 543 -24.41 2.69 -10.38
C ASP A 543 -25.16 3.75 -9.58
N ILE A 544 -25.65 4.77 -10.29
CA ILE A 544 -26.52 5.81 -9.78
C ILE A 544 -27.86 5.70 -10.51
N ALA A 545 -28.95 5.53 -9.78
CA ALA A 545 -30.28 5.39 -10.38
C ALA A 545 -31.34 6.17 -9.62
N ARG A 546 -32.31 6.74 -10.35
CA ARG A 546 -33.50 7.38 -9.78
C ARG A 546 -34.67 6.43 -9.90
N THR A 547 -35.39 6.19 -8.79
CA THR A 547 -36.50 5.24 -8.72
C THR A 547 -37.66 5.77 -7.92
N ARG A 548 -38.86 5.29 -8.22
CA ARG A 548 -40.09 5.51 -7.42
C ARG A 548 -40.39 4.34 -6.48
N GLN A 549 -39.60 3.27 -6.54
CA GLN A 549 -39.79 2.11 -5.69
C GLN A 549 -39.52 2.46 -4.23
N SER A 550 -40.19 1.76 -3.31
CA SER A 550 -40.00 1.95 -1.87
C SER A 550 -39.04 0.96 -1.23
N GLU A 551 -38.65 -0.09 -1.97
CA GLU A 551 -37.74 -1.13 -1.53
C GLU A 551 -36.89 -1.65 -2.69
N VAL A 552 -35.76 -2.29 -2.37
CA VAL A 552 -34.86 -2.96 -3.30
C VAL A 552 -34.47 -4.32 -2.73
N GLU A 553 -34.33 -5.31 -3.59
CA GLU A 553 -33.68 -6.58 -3.25
C GLU A 553 -32.18 -6.45 -3.51
N LEU A 554 -31.38 -6.53 -2.44
CA LEU A 554 -29.92 -6.48 -2.50
C LEU A 554 -29.36 -7.88 -2.37
N SER A 555 -28.58 -8.30 -3.38
CA SER A 555 -27.84 -9.57 -3.39
C SER A 555 -26.35 -9.28 -3.24
N ILE A 556 -25.68 -9.99 -2.33
CA ILE A 556 -24.26 -9.86 -2.05
C ILE A 556 -23.66 -11.25 -2.13
N ALA A 557 -22.58 -11.41 -2.90
CA ALA A 557 -21.82 -12.65 -2.99
C ALA A 557 -20.34 -12.37 -2.74
N VAL A 558 -19.74 -13.12 -1.82
CA VAL A 558 -18.33 -12.99 -1.43
C VAL A 558 -17.66 -14.35 -1.53
N ALA A 559 -16.48 -14.37 -2.16
CA ALA A 559 -15.55 -15.51 -2.03
C ALA A 559 -14.17 -14.98 -1.62
N GLY A 560 -13.81 -15.22 -0.37
CA GLY A 560 -12.58 -14.76 0.25
C GLY A 560 -11.35 -15.59 -0.16
N SER A 561 -10.18 -14.99 -0.05
CA SER A 561 -8.89 -15.69 -0.09
C SER A 561 -8.55 -16.38 1.24
N ALA A 562 -9.29 -16.03 2.29
CA ALA A 562 -9.27 -16.62 3.62
C ALA A 562 -10.71 -16.65 4.19
N PRO A 563 -10.96 -17.37 5.30
CA PRO A 563 -12.28 -17.40 5.92
C PRO A 563 -12.85 -16.01 6.22
N ILE A 564 -14.16 -15.85 6.02
CA ILE A 564 -14.84 -14.58 6.25
C ILE A 564 -15.12 -14.43 7.74
N LEU A 565 -14.64 -13.34 8.33
CA LEU A 565 -14.90 -13.00 9.72
C LEU A 565 -16.28 -12.36 9.86
N ARG A 566 -16.57 -11.35 9.03
CA ARG A 566 -17.88 -10.66 9.00
C ARG A 566 -18.06 -9.85 7.72
N LEU A 567 -19.32 -9.56 7.44
CA LEU A 567 -19.81 -8.62 6.46
C LEU A 567 -20.67 -7.57 7.17
N ASP A 568 -20.33 -6.29 6.98
CA ASP A 568 -21.11 -5.15 7.44
C ASP A 568 -21.81 -4.50 6.24
N LEU A 569 -23.15 -4.40 6.29
CA LEU A 569 -23.98 -3.74 5.28
C LEU A 569 -24.34 -2.34 5.75
N TYR A 570 -24.11 -1.35 4.89
CA TYR A 570 -24.37 0.07 5.19
C TYR A 570 -25.37 0.73 4.24
N ASP A 571 -26.14 1.68 4.76
CA ASP A 571 -26.75 2.78 4.00
C ASP A 571 -26.05 4.09 4.36
N GLY A 572 -25.09 4.47 3.54
CA GLY A 572 -24.26 5.66 3.81
C GLY A 572 -23.48 5.51 5.12
N LEU A 573 -23.80 6.30 6.13
CA LEU A 573 -23.13 6.26 7.43
C LEU A 573 -23.77 5.28 8.42
N GLU A 574 -24.93 4.74 8.09
CA GLU A 574 -25.72 3.86 8.96
C GLU A 574 -25.36 2.39 8.71
N LEU A 575 -24.93 1.69 9.76
CA LEU A 575 -24.78 0.24 9.74
C LEU A 575 -26.16 -0.41 9.83
N ILE A 576 -26.61 -1.07 8.76
CA ILE A 576 -27.90 -1.77 8.72
C ILE A 576 -27.81 -3.12 9.43
N GLU A 577 -26.79 -3.91 9.08
CA GLU A 577 -26.65 -5.30 9.56
C GLU A 577 -25.18 -5.73 9.56
N THR A 578 -24.78 -6.53 10.55
CA THR A 578 -23.55 -7.32 10.54
C THR A 578 -23.88 -8.79 10.40
N VAL A 579 -23.36 -9.45 9.36
CA VAL A 579 -23.55 -10.87 9.10
C VAL A 579 -22.23 -11.61 9.32
N ARG A 580 -22.30 -12.72 10.07
CA ARG A 580 -21.17 -13.62 10.30
C ARG A 580 -21.53 -15.03 9.84
N PRO A 581 -20.57 -15.80 9.28
CA PRO A 581 -20.81 -17.22 8.92
C PRO A 581 -20.76 -18.16 10.13
N TYR A 582 -20.77 -17.63 11.34
CA TYR A 582 -20.79 -18.35 12.62
C TYR A 582 -21.63 -17.61 13.65
N GLY A 583 -22.09 -18.30 14.67
CA GLY A 583 -22.87 -17.74 15.77
C GLY A 583 -22.27 -18.01 17.14
N GLU A 584 -22.96 -17.62 18.21
CA GLU A 584 -22.52 -17.80 19.61
C GLU A 584 -22.25 -19.27 19.95
N ALA A 585 -22.99 -20.22 19.33
CA ALA A 585 -22.82 -21.65 19.57
C ALA A 585 -21.50 -22.22 18.99
N ASP A 586 -20.90 -21.52 18.04
CA ASP A 586 -19.67 -21.95 17.36
C ASP A 586 -18.42 -21.42 18.05
N LEU A 587 -18.57 -20.56 19.07
CA LEU A 587 -17.44 -19.91 19.73
C LEU A 587 -16.61 -20.89 20.54
N GLY A 588 -15.32 -20.91 20.23
CA GLY A 588 -14.32 -21.75 20.90
C GLY A 588 -13.56 -21.02 22.01
N PRO A 589 -12.44 -21.60 22.46
CA PRO A 589 -11.50 -20.97 23.43
C PRO A 589 -10.60 -19.91 22.80
N ARG A 590 -10.87 -19.50 21.56
CA ARG A 590 -10.09 -18.48 20.86
C ARG A 590 -10.62 -17.09 21.20
N VAL A 591 -9.74 -16.22 21.70
CA VAL A 591 -10.02 -14.80 21.97
C VAL A 591 -9.17 -13.95 21.07
N ARG A 592 -9.77 -12.97 20.38
CA ARG A 592 -9.08 -11.93 19.62
C ARG A 592 -9.02 -10.65 20.42
N LEU A 593 -7.80 -10.14 20.64
CA LEU A 593 -7.54 -8.77 21.06
C LEU A 593 -7.19 -7.97 19.82
N LEU A 594 -8.08 -7.08 19.39
CA LEU A 594 -7.92 -6.19 18.23
C LEU A 594 -7.61 -4.78 18.73
N TYR A 595 -6.67 -4.11 18.11
CA TYR A 595 -6.37 -2.68 18.32
C TYR A 595 -6.40 -1.96 16.98
N SER A 596 -6.98 -0.75 16.93
CA SER A 596 -7.16 -0.01 15.68
C SER A 596 -7.14 1.50 15.87
N GLY A 597 -7.13 2.21 14.72
CA GLY A 597 -7.32 3.64 14.65
C GLY A 597 -6.01 4.43 14.56
N ALA A 598 -6.15 5.76 14.53
CA ALA A 598 -5.08 6.73 14.43
C ALA A 598 -5.22 7.85 15.45
N GLU A 599 -4.14 8.60 15.75
CA GLU A 599 -4.24 9.70 16.70
C GLU A 599 -5.10 10.86 16.16
N TYR A 600 -4.87 11.25 14.90
CA TYR A 600 -5.58 12.33 14.23
C TYR A 600 -5.39 12.26 12.71
N ARG A 601 -6.12 13.09 11.96
CA ARG A 601 -5.90 13.27 10.53
C ARG A 601 -4.56 13.97 10.31
N GLY A 602 -3.73 13.50 9.38
CA GLY A 602 -2.45 14.11 9.04
C GLY A 602 -1.26 13.14 9.02
N ARG A 603 -0.06 13.70 8.91
CA ARG A 603 1.17 12.89 8.70
C ARG A 603 1.57 12.03 9.90
N ALA A 604 1.46 12.52 11.13
CA ALA A 604 1.86 11.83 12.35
C ALA A 604 0.68 11.11 13.00
N ARG A 605 -0.13 10.43 12.21
CA ARG A 605 -1.36 9.75 12.62
C ARG A 605 -1.16 8.36 13.22
N THR A 606 0.09 7.95 13.38
CA THR A 606 0.45 6.64 13.91
C THR A 606 0.11 6.52 15.39
N THR A 607 -0.58 5.44 15.77
CA THR A 607 -0.77 5.04 17.17
C THR A 607 0.15 3.87 17.51
N THR A 608 0.88 3.97 18.61
CA THR A 608 1.70 2.87 19.15
C THR A 608 0.87 2.06 20.13
N TRP A 609 0.80 0.75 19.91
CA TRP A 609 0.06 -0.23 20.70
C TRP A 609 0.98 -1.19 21.45
N ASP A 610 2.22 -0.77 21.72
CA ASP A 610 3.13 -1.58 22.55
C ASP A 610 2.46 -1.82 23.90
N GLY A 611 2.42 -3.09 24.34
CA GLY A 611 1.69 -3.46 25.54
C GLY A 611 1.92 -4.88 25.98
N GLY A 612 1.19 -5.25 27.03
CA GLY A 612 1.14 -6.60 27.58
C GLY A 612 -0.29 -7.03 27.89
N LEU A 613 -0.50 -8.32 27.92
CA LEU A 613 -1.73 -8.94 28.44
C LEU A 613 -1.38 -10.03 29.45
N GLU A 614 -2.33 -10.30 30.35
CA GLU A 614 -2.26 -11.37 31.32
C GLU A 614 -3.60 -12.13 31.37
N VAL A 615 -3.50 -13.44 31.42
CA VAL A 615 -4.63 -14.36 31.53
C VAL A 615 -4.67 -14.92 32.95
N HIS A 616 -5.77 -14.68 33.67
CA HIS A 616 -5.98 -15.12 35.03
C HIS A 616 -6.95 -16.30 35.08
N GLY A 617 -6.59 -17.37 35.77
CA GLY A 617 -7.41 -18.59 35.88
C GLY A 617 -7.48 -19.45 34.61
N ASN A 618 -6.66 -19.14 33.58
CA ASN A 618 -6.54 -19.90 32.36
C ASN A 618 -5.07 -19.89 31.88
N ALA A 619 -4.77 -20.50 30.74
CA ALA A 619 -3.42 -20.51 30.15
C ALA A 619 -3.48 -20.30 28.62
N ILE A 620 -2.46 -19.67 28.06
CA ILE A 620 -2.28 -19.43 26.63
C ILE A 620 -1.62 -20.67 26.01
N ARG A 621 -2.36 -21.44 25.24
CA ARG A 621 -1.85 -22.60 24.48
C ARG A 621 -1.10 -22.18 23.23
N ARG A 622 -1.58 -21.14 22.54
CA ARG A 622 -1.02 -20.58 21.31
C ARG A 622 -1.41 -19.11 21.18
N ALA A 623 -0.52 -18.31 20.62
CA ALA A 623 -0.83 -16.95 20.20
C ALA A 623 -0.37 -16.71 18.76
N SER A 624 -1.07 -15.83 18.03
CA SER A 624 -0.75 -15.47 16.66
C SER A 624 -1.09 -14.01 16.41
N MET A 625 -0.22 -13.30 15.73
CA MET A 625 -0.50 -11.93 15.27
C MET A 625 -1.32 -11.94 13.98
N ILE A 626 -2.28 -11.05 13.91
CA ILE A 626 -3.09 -10.78 12.72
C ILE A 626 -2.74 -9.40 12.19
N ASN A 627 -2.59 -9.29 10.88
CA ASN A 627 -2.24 -8.04 10.21
C ASN A 627 -0.93 -7.40 10.74
N ASN A 628 0.02 -8.25 11.12
CA ASN A 628 1.34 -7.84 11.56
C ASN A 628 2.30 -7.76 10.37
N TRP A 629 2.53 -6.57 9.88
CA TRP A 629 3.31 -6.30 8.69
C TRP A 629 4.77 -5.93 8.95
N ASN A 630 5.14 -5.53 10.16
CA ASN A 630 6.51 -5.15 10.50
C ASN A 630 7.17 -6.23 11.36
N LEU A 631 8.17 -6.94 10.81
CA LEU A 631 8.87 -8.04 11.48
C LEU A 631 9.71 -7.59 12.70
N ASP A 632 10.02 -6.31 12.83
CA ASP A 632 10.67 -5.77 14.03
C ASP A 632 9.69 -5.63 15.21
N ARG A 633 8.40 -5.81 14.95
CA ARG A 633 7.30 -5.74 15.90
C ARG A 633 6.70 -7.12 16.12
N GLY A 634 5.53 -7.20 16.71
CA GLY A 634 4.87 -8.46 17.02
C GLY A 634 5.13 -8.93 18.44
N ILE A 635 4.85 -10.19 18.71
CA ILE A 635 5.05 -10.82 20.03
C ILE A 635 6.54 -10.81 20.38
N LYS A 636 6.89 -10.30 21.56
CA LYS A 636 8.27 -10.20 22.06
C LYS A 636 8.56 -11.24 23.11
N GLU A 637 7.60 -11.48 23.99
CA GLU A 637 7.70 -12.44 25.08
C GLU A 637 6.35 -13.12 25.25
N GLN A 638 6.36 -14.40 25.52
CA GLN A 638 5.17 -15.19 25.80
C GLN A 638 5.48 -16.22 26.87
N THR A 639 4.62 -16.30 27.87
CA THR A 639 4.57 -17.38 28.86
C THR A 639 3.21 -18.10 28.76
N GLU A 640 2.93 -19.01 29.67
CA GLU A 640 1.61 -19.63 29.75
C GLU A 640 0.48 -18.64 30.12
N THR A 641 0.80 -17.55 30.81
CA THR A 641 -0.21 -16.60 31.29
C THR A 641 0.00 -15.17 30.83
N THR A 642 1.16 -14.81 30.28
CA THR A 642 1.48 -13.45 29.87
C THR A 642 1.95 -13.39 28.43
N LEU A 643 1.73 -12.24 27.78
CA LEU A 643 2.22 -11.96 26.44
C LEU A 643 2.53 -10.46 26.33
N ASN A 644 3.74 -10.14 25.85
CA ASN A 644 4.15 -8.78 25.52
C ASN A 644 4.35 -8.62 24.02
N TRP A 645 3.88 -7.49 23.47
CA TRP A 645 4.00 -7.22 22.03
C TRP A 645 4.36 -5.78 21.73
N LYS A 646 4.82 -5.54 20.50
CA LYS A 646 5.00 -4.22 19.89
C LYS A 646 4.18 -4.12 18.62
N ALA A 647 3.38 -3.06 18.49
CA ALA A 647 2.55 -2.84 17.31
C ALA A 647 2.29 -1.35 17.05
N VAL A 648 1.89 -1.04 15.81
CA VAL A 648 1.51 0.30 15.39
C VAL A 648 0.39 0.23 14.36
N THR A 649 -0.54 1.19 14.42
CA THR A 649 -1.58 1.40 13.41
C THR A 649 -1.55 2.82 12.87
N THR A 650 -2.11 3.00 11.67
CA THR A 650 -2.28 4.30 10.99
C THR A 650 -3.71 4.37 10.40
N GLY A 651 -4.73 4.17 11.26
CA GLY A 651 -6.13 4.05 10.85
C GLY A 651 -6.55 2.62 10.47
N ASN A 652 -5.60 1.73 10.16
CA ASN A 652 -5.83 0.30 10.03
C ASN A 652 -5.93 -0.36 11.42
N PHE A 653 -6.02 -1.68 11.45
CA PHE A 653 -6.01 -2.47 12.68
C PHE A 653 -4.93 -3.54 12.66
N GLY A 654 -4.58 -4.02 13.82
CA GLY A 654 -3.88 -5.27 14.05
C GLY A 654 -4.54 -6.05 15.18
N ALA A 655 -4.25 -7.34 15.30
CA ALA A 655 -4.83 -8.13 16.37
C ALA A 655 -3.88 -9.23 16.86
N ILE A 656 -4.22 -9.78 18.03
CA ILE A 656 -3.60 -10.96 18.60
C ILE A 656 -4.70 -11.98 18.86
N ASP A 657 -4.58 -13.16 18.27
CA ASP A 657 -5.43 -14.30 18.56
C ASP A 657 -4.77 -15.16 19.62
N LEU A 658 -5.51 -15.48 20.65
CA LEU A 658 -5.10 -16.33 21.78
C LEU A 658 -5.98 -17.58 21.79
N TRP A 659 -5.39 -18.76 21.75
CA TRP A 659 -6.07 -20.04 22.02
C TRP A 659 -5.82 -20.44 23.45
N LEU A 660 -6.90 -20.52 24.25
CA LEU A 660 -6.85 -20.77 25.68
C LEU A 660 -6.97 -22.25 25.99
N ALA A 661 -6.35 -22.71 27.09
CA ALA A 661 -6.29 -24.13 27.44
C ALA A 661 -7.57 -24.63 28.14
N ARG A 662 -8.26 -23.75 28.90
CA ARG A 662 -9.40 -24.10 29.79
C ARG A 662 -10.70 -23.48 29.32
N GLY A 663 -11.01 -23.54 28.01
CA GLY A 663 -12.25 -23.02 27.45
C GLY A 663 -12.47 -21.55 27.80
N THR A 664 -13.58 -21.23 28.44
CA THR A 664 -14.00 -19.86 28.77
C THR A 664 -13.73 -19.47 30.24
N GLU A 665 -12.97 -20.29 30.96
CA GLU A 665 -12.63 -19.99 32.36
C GLU A 665 -11.71 -18.77 32.48
N GLY A 666 -11.83 -18.03 33.59
CA GLY A 666 -10.93 -16.95 33.94
C GLY A 666 -11.23 -15.60 33.28
N SER A 667 -10.22 -14.77 33.25
CA SER A 667 -10.28 -13.41 32.69
C SER A 667 -9.02 -13.03 31.95
N ILE A 668 -9.11 -12.03 31.08
CA ILE A 668 -7.99 -11.40 30.38
C ILE A 668 -7.92 -9.94 30.86
N SER A 669 -6.72 -9.50 31.23
CA SER A 669 -6.39 -8.08 31.40
C SER A 669 -5.33 -7.69 30.37
N PHE A 670 -5.38 -6.45 29.90
CA PHE A 670 -4.38 -5.91 28.99
C PHE A 670 -4.02 -4.47 29.37
N SER A 671 -2.83 -4.06 29.02
CA SER A 671 -2.38 -2.68 29.16
C SER A 671 -1.58 -2.29 27.93
N THR A 672 -2.00 -1.20 27.27
CA THR A 672 -1.27 -0.54 26.20
C THR A 672 -1.04 0.91 26.57
N LYS A 673 -0.17 1.60 25.81
CA LYS A 673 0.07 3.02 26.04
C LYS A 673 -1.21 3.88 25.98
N PRO A 674 -2.14 3.68 24.99
CA PRO A 674 -3.38 4.47 24.91
C PRO A 674 -4.48 4.08 25.90
N VAL A 675 -4.64 2.77 26.19
CA VAL A 675 -5.77 2.26 27.01
C VAL A 675 -5.44 0.93 27.65
N SER A 676 -6.05 0.68 28.82
CA SER A 676 -6.01 -0.60 29.52
C SER A 676 -7.42 -1.10 29.79
N GLY A 677 -7.58 -2.41 29.95
CA GLY A 677 -8.88 -3.01 30.23
C GLY A 677 -8.81 -4.45 30.69
N SER A 678 -9.94 -4.98 31.10
CA SER A 678 -10.08 -6.39 31.48
C SER A 678 -11.49 -6.92 31.18
N ALA A 679 -11.60 -8.23 30.94
CA ALA A 679 -12.86 -8.88 30.73
C ALA A 679 -12.85 -10.33 31.25
N ARG A 680 -14.00 -10.85 31.70
CA ARG A 680 -14.22 -12.27 31.91
C ARG A 680 -14.35 -12.95 30.57
N ILE A 681 -13.63 -14.04 30.33
CA ILE A 681 -13.62 -14.77 29.04
C ILE A 681 -15.02 -15.29 28.71
N ALA A 682 -15.74 -15.82 29.70
CA ALA A 682 -17.13 -16.30 29.52
C ALA A 682 -18.15 -15.20 29.14
N GLY A 683 -17.82 -13.94 29.37
CA GLY A 683 -18.67 -12.80 29.01
C GLY A 683 -18.38 -12.22 27.62
N LEU A 684 -17.40 -12.75 26.90
CA LEU A 684 -17.08 -12.34 25.54
C LEU A 684 -17.93 -13.15 24.53
N GLY A 685 -18.52 -12.48 23.59
CA GLY A 685 -19.32 -13.07 22.49
C GLY A 685 -18.75 -12.75 21.12
N THR A 686 -19.61 -12.86 20.11
CA THR A 686 -19.30 -12.44 18.72
C THR A 686 -19.22 -10.93 18.59
N ASP A 687 -20.00 -10.18 19.39
CA ASP A 687 -19.93 -8.74 19.43
C ASP A 687 -18.76 -8.29 20.30
N PRO A 688 -17.92 -7.36 19.80
CA PRO A 688 -16.71 -6.98 20.51
C PRO A 688 -17.01 -6.11 21.75
N LEU A 689 -16.39 -6.44 22.88
CA LEU A 689 -16.27 -5.54 24.00
C LEU A 689 -15.22 -4.48 23.68
N THR A 690 -15.63 -3.22 23.58
CA THR A 690 -14.78 -2.11 23.12
C THR A 690 -14.29 -1.26 24.27
N PHE A 691 -13.00 -0.93 24.26
CA PHE A 691 -12.31 -0.02 25.16
C PHE A 691 -11.80 1.18 24.36
N GLU A 692 -12.48 2.30 24.48
CA GLU A 692 -12.19 3.52 23.74
C GLU A 692 -10.86 4.16 24.15
N ALA A 693 -10.08 4.61 23.16
CA ALA A 693 -8.79 5.29 23.37
C ALA A 693 -8.74 6.69 22.72
N GLY A 694 -9.90 7.23 22.34
CA GLY A 694 -10.04 8.56 21.70
C GLY A 694 -9.47 8.62 20.28
N GLY A 695 -9.06 9.80 19.83
CA GLY A 695 -8.50 10.00 18.50
C GLY A 695 -9.49 9.70 17.37
N LEU A 696 -8.98 9.18 16.24
CA LEU A 696 -9.77 8.71 15.10
C LEU A 696 -10.00 7.21 15.26
N GLU A 697 -11.13 6.85 15.89
CA GLU A 697 -11.56 5.46 16.09
C GLU A 697 -10.48 4.57 16.73
N ARG A 698 -9.69 5.15 17.64
CA ARG A 698 -8.73 4.37 18.43
C ARG A 698 -9.46 3.59 19.51
N HIS A 699 -9.27 2.29 19.51
CA HIS A 699 -9.84 1.41 20.52
C HIS A 699 -9.08 0.09 20.61
N VAL A 700 -9.29 -0.62 21.72
CA VAL A 700 -9.00 -2.04 21.85
C VAL A 700 -10.33 -2.78 21.93
N GLN A 701 -10.44 -3.90 21.23
CA GLN A 701 -11.63 -4.77 21.27
C GLN A 701 -11.23 -6.17 21.71
N LEU A 702 -12.09 -6.79 22.52
CA LEU A 702 -12.01 -8.20 22.91
C LEU A 702 -13.25 -8.91 22.40
N MET A 703 -13.07 -10.03 21.70
CA MET A 703 -14.17 -10.88 21.22
C MET A 703 -13.73 -12.35 21.20
N ARG A 704 -14.71 -13.26 21.22
CA ARG A 704 -14.46 -14.67 21.01
C ARG A 704 -14.69 -15.05 19.56
N LEU A 705 -13.94 -16.05 19.11
CA LEU A 705 -14.04 -16.60 17.77
C LEU A 705 -14.16 -18.14 17.83
N PRO A 706 -14.65 -18.78 16.77
CA PRO A 706 -14.50 -20.21 16.57
C PRO A 706 -13.01 -20.63 16.67
N ASP A 707 -12.75 -21.83 17.19
CA ASP A 707 -11.36 -22.33 17.31
C ASP A 707 -10.68 -22.38 15.93
N THR A 708 -11.42 -22.81 14.92
CA THR A 708 -11.02 -22.82 13.51
C THR A 708 -12.14 -22.27 12.65
N MET A 709 -11.81 -21.44 11.69
CA MET A 709 -12.75 -20.91 10.69
C MET A 709 -12.44 -21.52 9.32
N THR A 710 -13.47 -21.86 8.55
CA THR A 710 -13.34 -22.52 7.25
C THR A 710 -14.13 -21.85 6.14
N GLU A 711 -15.17 -21.09 6.51
CA GLU A 711 -16.11 -20.51 5.54
C GLU A 711 -15.52 -19.33 4.80
N CYS A 712 -15.05 -19.61 3.58
CA CYS A 712 -14.52 -18.57 2.67
C CYS A 712 -15.60 -17.96 1.77
N ARG A 713 -16.85 -18.46 1.83
CA ARG A 713 -17.96 -17.97 1.00
C ARG A 713 -19.11 -17.47 1.85
N LEU A 714 -19.72 -16.35 1.41
CA LEU A 714 -20.94 -15.80 2.00
C LEU A 714 -21.83 -15.26 0.88
N ASP A 715 -23.03 -15.84 0.76
CA ASP A 715 -24.08 -15.37 -0.15
C ASP A 715 -25.25 -14.84 0.70
N LEU A 716 -25.72 -13.65 0.38
CA LEU A 716 -26.74 -12.95 1.14
C LEU A 716 -27.73 -12.26 0.21
N THR A 717 -29.04 -12.35 0.52
CA THR A 717 -30.06 -11.55 -0.14
C THR A 717 -30.91 -10.86 0.92
N ARG A 718 -31.17 -9.56 0.76
CA ARG A 718 -31.95 -8.74 1.69
C ARG A 718 -32.89 -7.81 0.94
N LYS A 719 -34.10 -7.64 1.47
CA LYS A 719 -34.97 -6.54 1.07
C LYS A 719 -34.70 -5.32 1.92
N ILE A 720 -34.26 -4.26 1.28
CA ILE A 720 -33.90 -3.01 1.93
C ILE A 720 -34.91 -1.94 1.61
N PRO A 721 -35.54 -1.33 2.62
CA PRO A 721 -36.42 -0.18 2.41
C PRO A 721 -35.60 1.02 1.94
N LEU A 722 -36.06 1.69 0.90
CA LEU A 722 -35.39 2.90 0.39
C LEU A 722 -35.86 4.13 1.19
N ARG A 723 -34.98 5.06 1.43
CA ARG A 723 -35.33 6.34 2.07
C ARG A 723 -36.47 7.00 1.34
N PRO A 724 -37.45 7.58 2.06
CA PRO A 724 -38.64 8.20 1.43
C PRO A 724 -38.26 9.34 0.48
N LYS A 725 -37.15 10.02 0.75
CA LYS A 725 -36.59 11.13 -0.05
C LYS A 725 -35.08 11.14 0.05
N GLY A 726 -34.40 11.51 -1.04
CA GLY A 726 -32.95 11.58 -1.13
C GLY A 726 -32.31 10.23 -1.48
N ASP A 727 -31.07 10.05 -1.09
CA ASP A 727 -30.26 8.90 -1.49
C ASP A 727 -30.26 7.78 -0.45
N THR A 728 -30.55 6.56 -0.88
CA THR A 728 -30.13 5.33 -0.22
C THR A 728 -28.81 4.90 -0.86
N ARG A 729 -27.75 4.68 -0.07
CA ARG A 729 -26.36 4.49 -0.51
C ARG A 729 -25.84 3.17 0.02
N LEU A 730 -26.11 2.08 -0.72
CA LEU A 730 -25.86 0.71 -0.27
C LEU A 730 -24.46 0.26 -0.62
N TYR A 731 -23.65 -0.07 0.36
CA TYR A 731 -22.35 -0.70 0.19
C TYR A 731 -22.04 -1.67 1.33
N VAL A 732 -21.02 -2.49 1.13
CA VAL A 732 -20.57 -3.46 2.12
C VAL A 732 -19.09 -3.31 2.44
N ARG A 733 -18.75 -3.64 3.69
CA ARG A 733 -17.39 -3.86 4.16
C ARG A 733 -17.27 -5.30 4.62
N ILE A 734 -16.25 -6.01 4.13
CA ILE A 734 -15.95 -7.38 4.51
C ILE A 734 -14.63 -7.42 5.24
N GLU A 735 -14.55 -8.22 6.30
CA GLU A 735 -13.31 -8.53 7.01
C GLU A 735 -13.09 -10.04 6.98
N GLN A 736 -11.87 -10.45 6.62
CA GLN A 736 -11.45 -11.84 6.65
C GLN A 736 -10.70 -12.16 7.95
N GLU A 737 -10.61 -13.46 8.28
CA GLU A 737 -9.95 -13.96 9.49
C GLU A 737 -8.48 -13.51 9.59
N ASP A 738 -7.78 -13.47 8.45
CA ASP A 738 -6.38 -13.07 8.31
C ASP A 738 -6.15 -11.56 8.38
N GLY A 739 -7.22 -10.77 8.51
CA GLY A 739 -7.20 -9.32 8.66
C GLY A 739 -7.31 -8.51 7.36
N PHE A 740 -7.42 -9.15 6.21
CA PHE A 740 -7.71 -8.41 4.98
C PHE A 740 -9.15 -7.90 4.96
N ARG A 741 -9.33 -6.70 4.39
CA ARG A 741 -10.64 -6.04 4.25
C ARG A 741 -10.95 -5.75 2.79
N MET A 742 -12.26 -5.64 2.50
CA MET A 742 -12.80 -5.22 1.20
C MET A 742 -13.92 -4.21 1.42
N TRP A 743 -14.09 -3.27 0.47
CA TRP A 743 -15.19 -2.29 0.43
C TRP A 743 -15.74 -2.23 -0.99
N SER A 744 -17.04 -2.48 -1.17
CA SER A 744 -17.68 -2.22 -2.46
C SER A 744 -17.87 -0.72 -2.67
N SER A 745 -17.86 -0.26 -3.92
CA SER A 745 -18.41 1.05 -4.24
C SER A 745 -19.92 1.06 -3.97
N PRO A 746 -20.51 2.19 -3.47
CA PRO A 746 -21.92 2.26 -3.19
C PRO A 746 -22.79 2.17 -4.45
N ILE A 747 -23.99 1.57 -4.32
CA ILE A 747 -25.11 1.73 -5.25
C ILE A 747 -25.94 2.89 -4.74
N TYR A 748 -26.17 3.90 -5.56
CA TYR A 748 -26.91 5.11 -5.21
C TYR A 748 -28.33 5.04 -5.77
N LEU A 749 -29.33 4.98 -4.90
CA LEU A 749 -30.75 4.94 -5.25
C LEU A 749 -31.42 6.23 -4.79
N ILE A 750 -31.75 7.10 -5.76
CA ILE A 750 -32.32 8.43 -5.53
C ILE A 750 -33.85 8.34 -5.55
N ARG A 751 -34.51 8.95 -4.56
CA ARG A 751 -35.93 9.19 -4.55
C ARG A 751 -36.21 10.68 -4.40
N ASP A 752 -37.08 11.23 -5.27
CA ASP A 752 -37.47 12.64 -5.30
C ASP A 752 -38.43 13.01 -4.17
#